data_8bceb22d35cadeae5cea85e90ae1652a
#
_entry.id   8bceb22d35cadeae5cea85e90ae1652a
#
_cell.length_a   1.000
_cell.length_b   1.000
_cell.length_c   1.000
_cell.angle_alpha   90.00
_cell.angle_beta   90.00
_cell.angle_gamma   90.00
#
_symmetry.space_group_name_H-M   'P 1'
#
loop_
_entity.id
_entity.type
_entity.pdbx_description
1 polymer ?
#
loop_
_entity_poly.entity_id
_entity_poly.type
_entity_poly.pdbx_seq_one_letter_code
_entity_poly.pdbx_strand_id
1 'polypeptide(L)'
;MKHAFTKGLFVAATATLIAACSTDDAADQMPVAPGKIEVSLKAALPQSRAQIEVDESNGRFSGSWEATDELTVYAEGSQTGEETQKFTYDASSKVFKGQLTDATQDWTYRAVYPAVDATPLNIPFGAERTQKGSNFNGAYDPLVSAPVTHAGAEPGKTPQSEAVTFGLNRLTAILALTFETDDATVKAEKVKSVALTAAGKTIAAKSFDITLDDQSGALNASEPSETITLSYEAGSEPAAASFKGYFNVPAAIYGKLSVVITTEGHTASFDLTDGIELLAGELAYTTKAVSGWTALEPELSVTWETNPTFEPVEITNDMKGKCNIVINAPAGIKAFTVSMLSDYLNNDIGLTELDLLNPQGLETIFDMLNFPYGEKILNQKTVPFDLTNAVALLEGKSGQHIFTMNVTDNNNKTINQDITFFVPEAISATVSDIDLWKNTATITLNNAPEGATVQYKRSTESEWKNTTKNPNGTFSITPSWITEENDAGKTVYSLDNNCGVFAGATYDWQILNGEAVVASGTFETSAGDPIENGDMSQWCETKEMLPLFGSKKITVWYPGSSWSDSTPGFWDSSNNAGNKTACTQDKTKNASCAWLQASGVSLVGALASGSLFTGTFTYANMNGTASFGQKYKYTARPTALRLKYHATLGTVNYNKHNGPLEKNKDIMDQCSFTVCIVDWDTRHDVQSGTSAPKGIWDPITMGELPVDKQNGIIGYGVKYSSENTPGTDLIPLEIPIKYYQQTNAAPDGENKFTIIISVSTSRYGDYLNGCDKNKIYVDD
;
A
#
# COMPACT_ATOMS: atom_id res chain seq x y z
N MET A 1 -10.42 5.08 -30.77
CA MET A 1 -10.30 6.49 -31.26
C MET A 1 -8.84 6.89 -31.15
N LYS A 2 -8.27 7.23 -32.28
CA LYS A 2 -6.86 7.63 -32.46
C LYS A 2 -6.66 9.04 -31.91
N HIS A 3 -5.55 9.29 -31.19
CA HIS A 3 -4.95 10.62 -31.22
C HIS A 3 -3.44 10.51 -31.34
N ALA A 4 -2.95 11.32 -32.26
CA ALA A 4 -1.67 11.31 -32.92
C ALA A 4 -0.59 12.04 -32.12
N PHE A 5 0.64 11.52 -32.23
CA PHE A 5 1.87 12.18 -31.80
C PHE A 5 2.37 13.12 -32.90
N THR A 6 2.69 14.36 -32.54
CA THR A 6 3.32 15.34 -33.41
C THR A 6 4.84 15.24 -33.26
N LYS A 7 5.53 14.96 -34.36
CA LYS A 7 6.98 14.97 -34.47
C LYS A 7 7.46 16.40 -34.75
N GLY A 8 8.42 16.89 -33.96
CA GLY A 8 9.17 18.11 -34.24
C GLY A 8 10.31 17.84 -35.23
N LEU A 9 10.33 18.59 -36.28
CA LEU A 9 11.30 18.51 -37.38
C LEU A 9 12.52 19.37 -37.07
N PHE A 10 13.72 18.77 -37.07
CA PHE A 10 14.97 19.52 -37.07
C PHE A 10 15.33 19.91 -38.51
N VAL A 11 15.51 21.21 -38.74
CA VAL A 11 16.01 21.77 -40.00
C VAL A 11 17.51 21.84 -39.91
N ALA A 12 18.22 21.10 -40.76
CA ALA A 12 19.64 21.22 -40.99
C ALA A 12 19.88 22.35 -42.01
N ALA A 13 20.61 23.37 -41.61
CA ALA A 13 21.09 24.40 -42.53
C ALA A 13 22.37 23.93 -43.19
N THR A 14 22.31 23.71 -44.47
CA THR A 14 23.46 23.48 -45.35
C THR A 14 24.15 24.82 -45.68
N ALA A 15 25.38 24.98 -45.24
CA ALA A 15 26.23 26.08 -45.71
C ALA A 15 27.05 25.64 -46.92
N THR A 16 26.89 26.36 -47.98
CA THR A 16 27.59 26.20 -49.26
C THR A 16 29.05 26.66 -49.14
N LEU A 17 29.98 25.78 -49.50
CA LEU A 17 31.40 26.14 -49.73
C LEU A 17 31.55 26.97 -50.99
N ILE A 18 32.23 28.10 -50.84
CA ILE A 18 32.89 28.79 -51.97
C ILE A 18 34.39 28.63 -51.77
N ALA A 19 35.00 27.91 -52.69
CA ALA A 19 36.46 27.78 -52.76
C ALA A 19 37.10 29.02 -53.44
N ALA A 20 38.00 29.64 -52.73
CA ALA A 20 38.97 30.53 -53.35
C ALA A 20 40.40 30.15 -52.86
N CYS A 21 41.22 29.67 -53.77
CA CYS A 21 42.67 29.45 -53.56
C CYS A 21 43.38 30.77 -53.37
N SER A 22 44.11 30.89 -52.26
CA SER A 22 45.44 31.63 -52.30
C SER A 22 46.33 31.00 -51.23
N THR A 23 47.48 30.62 -51.67
CA THR A 23 48.61 30.16 -50.87
C THR A 23 49.13 31.30 -50.04
N ASP A 24 49.13 31.12 -48.72
CA ASP A 24 50.12 31.67 -47.78
C ASP A 24 49.98 30.97 -46.42
N ASP A 25 51.10 30.65 -45.83
CA ASP A 25 51.24 30.05 -44.50
C ASP A 25 50.49 30.82 -43.44
N ALA A 26 49.28 30.43 -43.13
CA ALA A 26 48.53 30.90 -41.94
C ALA A 26 48.71 29.86 -40.86
N ALA A 27 49.55 30.15 -39.89
CA ALA A 27 49.52 29.53 -38.57
C ALA A 27 48.09 29.60 -38.04
N ASP A 28 47.59 28.48 -37.43
CA ASP A 28 46.31 28.35 -36.80
C ASP A 28 46.10 29.45 -35.73
N GLN A 29 45.50 30.58 -36.15
CA GLN A 29 45.12 31.66 -35.22
C GLN A 29 43.71 31.37 -34.68
N MET A 30 43.55 31.36 -33.38
CA MET A 30 42.23 31.30 -32.78
C MET A 30 41.38 32.49 -33.26
N PRO A 31 40.11 32.32 -33.59
CA PRO A 31 39.24 33.42 -33.99
C PRO A 31 39.16 34.45 -32.88
N VAL A 32 39.66 35.65 -33.11
CA VAL A 32 39.68 36.76 -32.15
C VAL A 32 38.31 37.41 -32.07
N ALA A 33 37.76 37.55 -30.87
CA ALA A 33 36.48 38.22 -30.61
C ALA A 33 36.63 39.74 -30.88
N PRO A 34 35.57 40.44 -31.32
CA PRO A 34 35.61 41.89 -31.53
C PRO A 34 36.07 42.66 -30.28
N GLY A 35 37.05 43.52 -30.40
CA GLY A 35 37.62 44.31 -29.27
C GLY A 35 38.56 43.53 -28.36
N LYS A 36 38.99 42.34 -28.79
CA LYS A 36 40.00 41.50 -28.12
C LYS A 36 41.26 41.35 -29.00
N ILE A 37 42.36 41.09 -28.36
CA ILE A 37 43.62 40.73 -29.01
C ILE A 37 44.12 39.37 -28.52
N GLU A 38 44.83 38.64 -29.36
CA GLU A 38 45.50 37.42 -28.92
C GLU A 38 46.77 37.78 -28.14
N VAL A 39 46.91 37.13 -26.98
CA VAL A 39 48.07 37.30 -26.11
C VAL A 39 48.75 35.97 -25.90
N SER A 40 50.09 35.95 -26.07
CA SER A 40 50.92 34.77 -25.87
C SER A 40 51.83 34.95 -24.65
N LEU A 41 51.79 33.97 -23.75
CA LEU A 41 52.56 33.98 -22.50
C LEU A 41 53.43 32.73 -22.39
N LYS A 42 54.62 32.84 -21.86
CA LYS A 42 55.49 31.70 -21.52
C LYS A 42 55.35 31.43 -20.03
N ALA A 43 55.05 30.20 -19.67
CA ALA A 43 55.12 29.75 -18.30
C ALA A 43 56.35 28.85 -18.11
N ALA A 44 57.28 29.33 -17.32
CA ALA A 44 58.40 28.51 -16.89
C ALA A 44 57.92 27.64 -15.72
N LEU A 45 58.04 26.35 -15.88
CA LEU A 45 57.75 25.38 -14.84
C LEU A 45 58.79 25.47 -13.73
N PRO A 46 58.36 25.36 -12.47
CA PRO A 46 59.29 25.07 -11.39
C PRO A 46 59.82 23.66 -11.66
N GLN A 47 60.99 23.54 -12.18
CA GLN A 47 61.75 22.32 -12.58
C GLN A 47 61.00 20.98 -12.46
N SER A 48 59.69 20.93 -12.84
CA SER A 48 58.87 19.73 -12.83
C SER A 48 57.49 19.96 -13.43
N ARG A 49 57.02 19.09 -14.37
CA ARG A 49 55.65 19.11 -14.83
C ARG A 49 55.06 18.07 -15.75
N ALA A 50 53.72 18.07 -16.06
CA ALA A 50 52.76 17.24 -16.76
C ALA A 50 53.14 15.82 -17.23
N GLN A 51 54.26 15.58 -17.83
CA GLN A 51 54.96 14.29 -17.79
C GLN A 51 56.21 14.48 -16.97
N ILE A 52 56.14 14.09 -15.70
CA ILE A 52 57.29 14.17 -14.83
C ILE A 52 58.16 12.94 -15.04
N GLU A 53 59.34 13.14 -15.62
CA GLU A 53 60.42 12.23 -15.41
C GLU A 53 61.18 12.63 -14.15
N VAL A 54 61.14 11.78 -13.16
CA VAL A 54 61.91 11.97 -11.93
C VAL A 54 63.36 11.59 -12.22
N ASP A 55 64.24 12.56 -12.24
CA ASP A 55 65.65 12.29 -12.19
C ASP A 55 66.04 12.01 -10.72
N GLU A 56 65.96 10.73 -10.36
CA GLU A 56 66.26 10.25 -9.01
C GLU A 56 67.73 10.55 -8.60
N SER A 57 68.60 10.81 -9.59
CA SER A 57 70.02 11.12 -9.30
C SER A 57 70.23 12.54 -8.77
N ASN A 58 69.34 13.46 -9.09
CA ASN A 58 69.47 14.88 -8.77
C ASN A 58 68.28 15.46 -7.97
N GLY A 59 67.25 14.64 -7.64
CA GLY A 59 66.04 15.09 -6.95
C GLY A 59 65.26 16.15 -7.73
N ARG A 60 65.33 16.14 -9.06
CA ARG A 60 64.73 17.12 -9.93
C ARG A 60 63.63 16.52 -10.79
N PHE A 61 62.62 17.32 -11.04
CA PHE A 61 61.62 17.02 -12.04
C PHE A 61 62.00 17.67 -13.38
N SER A 62 61.95 16.95 -14.45
CA SER A 62 61.89 17.51 -15.80
C SER A 62 60.49 17.34 -16.35
N GLY A 63 59.91 18.33 -16.96
CA GLY A 63 58.59 18.27 -17.50
C GLY A 63 58.38 19.20 -18.69
N SER A 64 57.39 18.90 -19.52
CA SER A 64 56.94 19.73 -20.63
C SER A 64 55.43 19.94 -20.56
N TRP A 65 54.98 21.08 -21.09
CA TRP A 65 53.56 21.35 -21.26
C TRP A 65 52.95 20.48 -22.36
N GLU A 66 51.72 20.04 -22.17
CA GLU A 66 50.95 19.34 -23.19
C GLU A 66 49.90 20.26 -23.83
N ALA A 67 49.46 19.96 -25.06
CA ALA A 67 48.51 20.79 -25.80
C ALA A 67 47.14 20.97 -25.12
N THR A 68 46.85 20.17 -24.12
CA THR A 68 45.63 20.26 -23.31
C THR A 68 45.80 21.05 -22.01
N ASP A 69 47.02 21.49 -21.69
CA ASP A 69 47.28 22.26 -20.48
C ASP A 69 46.73 23.68 -20.61
N GLU A 70 46.07 24.14 -19.55
CA GLU A 70 45.50 25.47 -19.45
C GLU A 70 45.97 26.18 -18.19
N LEU A 71 46.16 27.49 -18.29
CA LEU A 71 46.35 28.40 -17.15
C LEU A 71 45.17 29.33 -17.02
N THR A 72 44.76 29.65 -15.80
CA THR A 72 43.97 30.84 -15.57
C THR A 72 44.91 32.02 -15.37
N VAL A 73 44.78 33.02 -16.23
CA VAL A 73 45.58 34.24 -16.21
C VAL A 73 44.72 35.38 -15.70
N TYR A 74 45.19 36.03 -14.66
CA TYR A 74 44.69 37.29 -14.12
C TYR A 74 45.53 38.42 -14.64
N ALA A 75 44.97 39.19 -15.55
CA ALA A 75 45.64 40.29 -16.21
C ALA A 75 45.02 41.61 -15.72
N GLU A 76 45.80 42.42 -15.02
CA GLU A 76 45.40 43.76 -14.57
C GLU A 76 45.97 44.79 -15.49
N GLY A 77 45.11 45.47 -16.24
CA GLY A 77 45.47 46.57 -17.12
C GLY A 77 45.39 47.90 -16.42
N SER A 78 46.41 48.76 -16.59
CA SER A 78 46.47 50.10 -15.97
C SER A 78 45.31 51.01 -16.34
N GLN A 79 44.58 50.73 -17.43
CA GLN A 79 43.43 51.52 -17.92
C GLN A 79 42.11 50.72 -17.91
N THR A 80 42.16 49.40 -18.06
CA THR A 80 40.95 48.55 -18.20
C THR A 80 40.60 47.80 -16.93
N GLY A 81 41.43 47.79 -15.90
CA GLY A 81 41.24 46.99 -14.69
C GLY A 81 41.58 45.51 -14.92
N GLU A 82 41.07 44.66 -14.05
CA GLU A 82 41.38 43.22 -14.04
C GLU A 82 40.52 42.43 -15.05
N GLU A 83 41.17 41.58 -15.84
CA GLU A 83 40.55 40.58 -16.72
C GLU A 83 41.05 39.20 -16.33
N THR A 84 40.17 38.23 -16.26
CA THR A 84 40.48 36.83 -15.99
C THR A 84 40.12 35.98 -17.18
N GLN A 85 41.10 35.22 -17.72
CA GLN A 85 40.93 34.39 -18.91
C GLN A 85 41.70 33.07 -18.78
N LYS A 86 41.19 32.03 -19.44
CA LYS A 86 41.92 30.77 -19.62
C LYS A 86 42.83 30.90 -20.85
N PHE A 87 44.07 30.49 -20.69
CA PHE A 87 45.08 30.45 -21.71
C PHE A 87 45.45 28.98 -21.95
N THR A 88 45.35 28.52 -23.19
CA THR A 88 45.63 27.14 -23.57
C THR A 88 47.06 27.03 -24.16
N TYR A 89 47.77 25.95 -23.85
CA TYR A 89 49.12 25.72 -24.35
C TYR A 89 49.12 25.32 -25.81
N ASP A 90 49.83 26.09 -26.60
CA ASP A 90 50.16 25.80 -28.01
C ASP A 90 51.54 25.11 -28.11
N ALA A 91 51.51 23.82 -28.35
CA ALA A 91 52.73 23.00 -28.43
C ALA A 91 53.64 23.38 -29.61
N SER A 92 53.10 24.01 -30.67
CA SER A 92 53.88 24.41 -31.87
C SER A 92 54.74 25.66 -31.60
N SER A 93 54.14 26.65 -30.92
CA SER A 93 54.84 27.90 -30.56
C SER A 93 55.43 27.88 -29.14
N LYS A 94 55.09 26.84 -28.33
CA LYS A 94 55.53 26.64 -26.93
C LYS A 94 55.13 27.80 -26.00
N VAL A 95 53.96 28.36 -26.24
CA VAL A 95 53.38 29.45 -25.43
C VAL A 95 51.94 29.12 -25.07
N PHE A 96 51.41 29.76 -24.01
CA PHE A 96 49.99 29.78 -23.69
C PHE A 96 49.33 30.92 -24.45
N LYS A 97 48.24 30.65 -25.14
CA LYS A 97 47.47 31.61 -25.92
C LYS A 97 46.10 31.88 -25.28
N GLY A 98 45.70 33.15 -25.22
CA GLY A 98 44.41 33.61 -24.74
C GLY A 98 44.07 34.98 -25.34
N GLN A 99 42.94 35.57 -24.94
CA GLN A 99 42.48 36.84 -25.49
C GLN A 99 42.21 37.84 -24.37
N LEU A 100 42.78 39.05 -24.51
CA LEU A 100 42.55 40.16 -23.60
C LEU A 100 41.95 41.38 -24.34
N THR A 101 41.48 42.36 -23.62
CA THR A 101 40.96 43.62 -24.20
C THR A 101 42.06 44.33 -25.01
N ASP A 102 41.72 44.75 -26.22
CA ASP A 102 42.63 45.50 -27.11
C ASP A 102 42.79 46.93 -26.58
N ALA A 103 43.81 47.15 -25.79
CA ALA A 103 44.12 48.45 -25.21
C ALA A 103 45.64 48.64 -25.07
N THR A 104 46.11 49.85 -25.34
CA THR A 104 47.50 50.24 -25.14
C THR A 104 47.69 50.64 -23.68
N GLN A 105 48.24 49.74 -22.87
CA GLN A 105 48.44 49.94 -21.43
C GLN A 105 49.51 49.04 -20.87
N ASP A 106 49.97 49.34 -19.67
CA ASP A 106 50.76 48.40 -18.90
C ASP A 106 49.88 47.29 -18.35
N TRP A 107 50.33 46.08 -18.43
CA TRP A 107 49.68 44.87 -17.94
C TRP A 107 50.51 44.24 -16.84
N THR A 108 49.83 43.89 -15.72
CA THR A 108 50.40 43.01 -14.71
C THR A 108 49.69 41.68 -14.78
N TYR A 109 50.46 40.62 -15.03
CA TYR A 109 49.95 39.25 -15.16
C TYR A 109 50.25 38.43 -13.93
N ARG A 110 49.27 37.62 -13.52
CA ARG A 110 49.41 36.54 -12.56
C ARG A 110 48.79 35.28 -13.19
N ALA A 111 49.33 34.11 -12.87
CA ALA A 111 48.80 32.84 -13.42
C ALA A 111 48.63 31.77 -12.34
N VAL A 112 47.63 30.94 -12.55
CA VAL A 112 47.34 29.77 -11.72
C VAL A 112 47.22 28.53 -12.62
N TYR A 113 47.82 27.44 -12.19
CA TYR A 113 47.70 26.12 -12.81
C TYR A 113 47.27 25.08 -11.74
N PRO A 114 46.47 24.07 -12.09
CA PRO A 114 45.66 23.96 -13.30
C PRO A 114 44.68 25.12 -13.44
N ALA A 115 44.14 25.32 -14.65
CA ALA A 115 43.15 26.35 -14.87
C ALA A 115 41.92 26.15 -13.98
N VAL A 116 41.45 27.22 -13.33
CA VAL A 116 40.26 27.27 -12.49
C VAL A 116 39.26 28.30 -13.03
N ASP A 117 38.03 28.24 -12.59
CA ASP A 117 37.08 29.31 -12.86
C ASP A 117 37.47 30.57 -12.07
N ALA A 118 37.08 31.73 -12.56
CA ALA A 118 37.58 33.01 -12.08
C ALA A 118 37.35 33.28 -10.58
N THR A 119 36.33 32.70 -10.02
CA THR A 119 36.02 32.80 -8.57
C THR A 119 35.16 31.59 -8.13
N PRO A 120 35.49 30.91 -7.05
CA PRO A 120 36.68 31.09 -6.19
C PRO A 120 37.93 30.50 -6.78
N LEU A 121 39.13 31.03 -6.39
CA LEU A 121 40.44 30.54 -6.78
C LEU A 121 40.77 29.23 -6.08
N ASN A 122 40.19 28.14 -6.53
CA ASN A 122 40.38 26.82 -5.91
C ASN A 122 40.65 25.73 -6.94
N ILE A 123 41.50 24.80 -6.57
CA ILE A 123 41.84 23.63 -7.38
C ILE A 123 41.20 22.42 -6.71
N PRO A 124 40.48 21.53 -7.43
CA PRO A 124 39.97 20.27 -6.85
C PRO A 124 41.13 19.51 -6.19
N PHE A 125 40.94 19.18 -4.88
CA PHE A 125 42.00 18.52 -4.12
C PHE A 125 41.43 17.37 -3.28
N GLY A 126 40.49 16.63 -3.87
CA GLY A 126 39.76 15.53 -3.22
C GLY A 126 40.66 14.36 -2.80
N ALA A 127 40.06 13.51 -1.97
CA ALA A 127 40.73 12.29 -1.49
C ALA A 127 40.89 11.24 -2.61
N GLU A 128 39.91 11.15 -3.53
CA GLU A 128 39.96 10.21 -4.67
C GLU A 128 40.64 10.85 -5.85
N ARG A 129 41.72 10.22 -6.32
CA ARG A 129 42.54 10.74 -7.42
C ARG A 129 42.82 9.68 -8.45
N THR A 130 43.13 10.10 -9.69
CA THR A 130 43.46 9.21 -10.80
C THR A 130 44.84 9.52 -11.36
N GLN A 131 45.55 8.49 -11.84
CA GLN A 131 46.82 8.57 -12.47
C GLN A 131 46.86 7.69 -13.73
N LYS A 132 47.55 8.09 -14.78
CA LYS A 132 47.72 7.30 -15.99
C LYS A 132 49.07 6.52 -15.93
N GLY A 133 48.98 5.23 -15.68
CA GLY A 133 50.17 4.41 -15.47
C GLY A 133 51.09 4.97 -14.38
N SER A 134 52.36 5.12 -14.67
CA SER A 134 53.35 5.71 -13.75
C SER A 134 53.59 7.21 -14.00
N ASN A 135 52.66 7.93 -14.65
CA ASN A 135 52.78 9.34 -14.95
C ASN A 135 52.12 10.21 -13.87
N PHE A 136 52.75 11.33 -13.58
CA PHE A 136 52.18 12.31 -12.66
C PHE A 136 50.93 12.96 -13.25
N ASN A 137 49.93 13.17 -12.43
CA ASN A 137 48.71 13.91 -12.82
C ASN A 137 48.76 15.35 -12.28
N GLY A 138 49.00 16.30 -13.19
CA GLY A 138 49.09 17.73 -12.86
C GLY A 138 47.80 18.37 -12.41
N ALA A 139 46.64 17.73 -12.58
CA ALA A 139 45.36 18.26 -12.13
C ALA A 139 45.30 18.50 -10.62
N TYR A 140 46.14 17.85 -9.84
CA TYR A 140 46.21 18.01 -8.38
C TYR A 140 47.45 18.80 -7.93
N ASP A 141 48.11 19.53 -8.82
CA ASP A 141 49.34 20.27 -8.55
C ASP A 141 49.11 21.79 -8.58
N PRO A 142 48.73 22.42 -7.47
CA PRO A 142 48.47 23.86 -7.42
C PRO A 142 49.75 24.67 -7.59
N LEU A 143 49.81 25.39 -8.72
CA LEU A 143 50.93 26.33 -9.02
C LEU A 143 50.38 27.74 -9.09
N VAL A 144 51.16 28.71 -8.63
CA VAL A 144 50.85 30.13 -8.69
C VAL A 144 52.07 30.93 -9.14
N SER A 145 51.89 31.95 -9.97
CA SER A 145 52.99 32.86 -10.36
C SER A 145 53.10 34.07 -9.43
N ALA A 146 54.33 34.60 -9.30
CA ALA A 146 54.49 35.97 -8.89
C ALA A 146 53.87 36.94 -9.94
N PRO A 147 53.43 38.15 -9.59
CA PRO A 147 53.02 39.14 -10.57
C PRO A 147 54.19 39.54 -11.49
N VAL A 148 53.92 39.62 -12.79
CA VAL A 148 54.89 40.07 -13.77
C VAL A 148 54.29 41.23 -14.55
N THR A 149 54.91 42.40 -14.47
CA THR A 149 54.47 43.62 -15.17
C THR A 149 55.19 43.72 -16.51
N HIS A 150 54.42 43.95 -17.55
CA HIS A 150 54.91 44.25 -18.89
C HIS A 150 54.48 45.64 -19.33
N ALA A 151 55.43 46.46 -19.68
CA ALA A 151 55.16 47.84 -20.12
C ALA A 151 54.32 47.85 -21.40
N GLY A 152 53.39 48.78 -21.51
CA GLY A 152 52.49 48.93 -22.64
C GLY A 152 53.21 49.09 -23.97
N ALA A 153 52.65 48.51 -25.01
CA ALA A 153 53.11 48.67 -26.36
C ALA A 153 52.72 50.06 -26.90
N GLU A 154 53.39 50.55 -27.92
CA GLU A 154 52.97 51.75 -28.65
C GLU A 154 51.54 51.53 -29.25
N PRO A 155 50.82 52.64 -29.45
CA PRO A 155 49.47 52.58 -30.02
C PRO A 155 49.42 51.78 -31.33
N GLY A 156 48.46 50.80 -31.38
CA GLY A 156 48.25 49.93 -32.54
C GLY A 156 49.23 48.74 -32.65
N LYS A 157 50.08 48.53 -31.64
CA LYS A 157 50.84 47.28 -31.52
C LYS A 157 50.27 46.46 -30.35
N THR A 158 50.00 45.21 -30.61
CA THR A 158 49.69 44.27 -29.54
C THR A 158 50.81 44.24 -28.51
N PRO A 159 50.57 44.11 -27.22
CA PRO A 159 51.62 44.07 -26.18
C PRO A 159 52.60 42.92 -26.32
N GLN A 160 52.83 42.35 -27.50
CA GLN A 160 53.38 41.04 -27.61
C GLN A 160 54.33 40.73 -28.74
N SER A 161 55.28 41.58 -28.97
CA SER A 161 56.45 41.13 -29.70
C SER A 161 57.37 40.21 -28.87
N GLU A 162 57.30 40.22 -27.58
CA GLU A 162 58.04 39.33 -26.66
C GLU A 162 57.16 38.73 -25.64
N ALA A 163 57.11 37.38 -25.60
CA ALA A 163 56.26 36.65 -24.67
C ALA A 163 56.68 36.86 -23.20
N VAL A 164 55.78 37.34 -22.37
CA VAL A 164 55.97 37.46 -20.91
C VAL A 164 56.19 36.08 -20.33
N THR A 165 57.23 35.92 -19.49
CA THR A 165 57.56 34.65 -18.85
C THR A 165 57.19 34.66 -17.38
N PHE A 166 56.33 33.76 -16.94
CA PHE A 166 56.02 33.51 -15.54
C PHE A 166 56.96 32.49 -14.92
N GLY A 167 57.38 32.72 -13.68
CA GLY A 167 57.87 31.69 -12.81
C GLY A 167 56.69 31.16 -11.98
N LEU A 168 56.28 29.93 -12.21
CA LEU A 168 55.25 29.27 -11.40
C LEU A 168 55.88 28.59 -10.17
N ASN A 169 55.30 28.83 -9.00
CA ASN A 169 55.70 28.21 -7.74
C ASN A 169 54.70 27.16 -7.32
N ARG A 170 55.18 26.00 -6.92
CA ARG A 170 54.31 24.93 -6.41
C ARG A 170 53.90 25.23 -4.97
N LEU A 171 52.61 25.05 -4.66
CA LEU A 171 52.06 25.32 -3.33
C LEU A 171 51.98 24.09 -2.43
N THR A 172 52.17 22.89 -3.00
CA THR A 172 52.17 21.60 -2.27
C THR A 172 53.56 20.94 -2.39
N ALA A 173 53.81 19.92 -1.59
CA ALA A 173 54.87 18.96 -1.78
C ALA A 173 54.40 17.81 -2.67
N ILE A 174 55.29 17.15 -3.39
CA ILE A 174 55.01 15.90 -4.10
C ILE A 174 55.76 14.76 -3.45
N LEU A 175 55.03 13.73 -3.11
CA LEU A 175 55.58 12.46 -2.64
C LEU A 175 55.54 11.46 -3.80
N ALA A 176 56.69 11.08 -4.34
CA ALA A 176 56.83 10.11 -5.40
C ALA A 176 57.28 8.77 -4.83
N LEU A 177 56.36 7.80 -4.84
CA LEU A 177 56.57 6.50 -4.21
C LEU A 177 56.74 5.44 -5.31
N THR A 178 57.88 4.75 -5.31
CA THR A 178 58.10 3.56 -6.15
C THR A 178 57.87 2.33 -5.29
N PHE A 179 57.05 1.41 -5.75
CA PHE A 179 56.76 0.16 -5.09
C PHE A 179 57.23 -1.02 -5.92
N GLU A 180 57.87 -1.99 -5.31
CA GLU A 180 58.43 -3.17 -5.97
C GLU A 180 58.09 -4.43 -5.22
N THR A 181 57.73 -5.51 -5.94
CA THR A 181 57.52 -6.83 -5.34
C THR A 181 58.07 -7.95 -6.21
N ASP A 182 58.70 -8.91 -5.57
CA ASP A 182 59.17 -10.15 -6.19
C ASP A 182 58.23 -11.33 -5.97
N ASP A 183 57.09 -11.07 -5.24
CA ASP A 183 56.09 -12.11 -4.96
C ASP A 183 55.56 -12.70 -6.28
N ALA A 184 55.78 -14.00 -6.46
CA ALA A 184 55.46 -14.71 -7.69
C ALA A 184 53.94 -14.74 -8.00
N THR A 185 53.11 -14.61 -6.98
CA THR A 185 51.64 -14.64 -7.10
C THR A 185 51.07 -13.26 -7.43
N VAL A 186 51.74 -12.18 -7.04
CA VAL A 186 51.22 -10.81 -7.13
C VAL A 186 51.85 -9.99 -8.22
N LYS A 187 53.15 -10.21 -8.53
CA LYS A 187 53.94 -9.34 -9.45
C LYS A 187 53.34 -9.13 -10.84
N ALA A 188 52.52 -10.07 -11.30
CA ALA A 188 51.85 -9.98 -12.60
C ALA A 188 50.46 -9.31 -12.54
N GLU A 189 49.92 -9.14 -11.34
CA GLU A 189 48.59 -8.51 -11.14
C GLU A 189 48.63 -7.02 -11.46
N LYS A 190 47.47 -6.48 -11.84
CA LYS A 190 47.29 -5.05 -12.05
C LYS A 190 47.02 -4.36 -10.74
N VAL A 191 47.68 -3.24 -10.50
CA VAL A 191 47.39 -2.39 -9.33
C VAL A 191 46.11 -1.62 -9.58
N LYS A 192 45.18 -1.72 -8.64
CA LYS A 192 43.86 -1.02 -8.67
C LYS A 192 43.95 0.31 -7.95
N SER A 193 44.54 0.34 -6.78
CA SER A 193 44.66 1.56 -5.99
C SER A 193 45.87 1.54 -5.05
N VAL A 194 46.27 2.75 -4.67
CA VAL A 194 47.23 3.00 -3.59
C VAL A 194 46.62 4.05 -2.65
N ALA A 195 46.33 3.70 -1.43
CA ALA A 195 45.88 4.63 -0.41
C ALA A 195 47.05 5.09 0.47
N LEU A 196 47.26 6.39 0.56
CA LEU A 196 48.21 7.03 1.45
C LEU A 196 47.46 7.70 2.59
N THR A 197 47.76 7.32 3.82
CA THR A 197 47.12 7.87 5.04
C THR A 197 48.16 8.60 5.90
N ALA A 198 47.83 9.83 6.30
CA ALA A 198 48.59 10.65 7.24
C ALA A 198 47.84 10.75 8.56
N ALA A 199 48.13 9.88 9.52
CA ALA A 199 47.41 9.82 10.80
C ALA A 199 47.42 11.17 11.53
N GLY A 200 46.20 11.68 11.86
CA GLY A 200 46.00 12.95 12.57
C GLY A 200 46.29 14.20 11.73
N LYS A 201 46.41 14.09 10.41
CA LYS A 201 46.65 15.21 9.50
C LYS A 201 45.70 15.15 8.31
N THR A 202 44.99 16.22 8.06
CA THR A 202 44.21 16.36 6.83
C THR A 202 45.18 16.56 5.64
N ILE A 203 45.07 15.71 4.61
CA ILE A 203 45.92 15.76 3.40
C ILE A 203 45.13 15.96 2.11
N ALA A 204 43.80 15.85 2.19
CA ALA A 204 42.86 16.16 1.10
C ALA A 204 41.65 16.87 1.62
N ALA A 205 40.98 17.62 0.77
CA ALA A 205 39.75 18.30 1.04
C ALA A 205 39.00 18.56 -0.27
N LYS A 206 37.83 19.20 -0.23
CA LYS A 206 37.10 19.55 -1.46
C LYS A 206 37.96 20.30 -2.47
N SER A 207 38.77 21.27 -2.01
CA SER A 207 39.66 22.06 -2.86
C SER A 207 40.91 22.51 -2.10
N PHE A 208 41.92 22.93 -2.86
CA PHE A 208 43.03 23.72 -2.41
C PHE A 208 42.79 25.17 -2.86
N ASP A 209 42.54 26.05 -1.89
CA ASP A 209 42.19 27.44 -2.13
C ASP A 209 43.48 28.30 -2.26
N ILE A 210 43.59 29.09 -3.32
CA ILE A 210 44.77 29.84 -3.68
C ILE A 210 44.57 31.32 -3.37
N THR A 211 45.58 31.93 -2.77
CA THR A 211 45.68 33.38 -2.55
C THR A 211 46.77 33.96 -3.50
N LEU A 212 46.32 34.81 -4.45
CA LEU A 212 47.23 35.38 -5.48
C LEU A 212 48.23 36.38 -4.92
N ASP A 213 47.76 37.23 -4.00
CA ASP A 213 48.60 38.30 -3.48
C ASP A 213 49.78 37.78 -2.63
N ASP A 214 49.50 36.82 -1.80
CA ASP A 214 50.50 36.19 -0.95
C ASP A 214 51.23 35.03 -1.63
N GLN A 215 50.80 34.65 -2.82
CA GLN A 215 51.27 33.46 -3.55
C GLN A 215 51.25 32.20 -2.68
N SER A 216 50.19 32.07 -1.92
CA SER A 216 49.96 31.01 -0.92
C SER A 216 48.66 30.27 -1.19
N GLY A 217 48.41 29.25 -0.42
CA GLY A 217 47.16 28.51 -0.47
C GLY A 217 47.02 27.56 0.72
N ALA A 218 45.83 27.07 0.91
CA ALA A 218 45.49 26.14 2.00
C ALA A 218 44.37 25.17 1.62
N LEU A 219 44.25 24.04 2.32
CA LEU A 219 43.13 23.15 2.16
C LEU A 219 41.82 23.84 2.61
N ASN A 220 40.79 23.67 1.80
CA ASN A 220 39.44 24.06 2.18
C ASN A 220 38.99 23.26 3.41
N ALA A 221 38.16 23.87 4.27
CA ALA A 221 37.64 23.20 5.48
C ALA A 221 36.56 22.15 5.18
N SER A 222 36.06 22.07 3.94
CA SER A 222 35.00 21.14 3.53
C SER A 222 35.59 19.81 3.09
N GLU A 223 34.90 18.72 3.43
CA GLU A 223 35.25 17.34 3.06
C GLU A 223 36.72 16.96 3.40
N PRO A 224 37.18 17.15 4.65
CA PRO A 224 38.56 16.85 5.01
C PRO A 224 38.81 15.34 5.03
N SER A 225 39.98 14.92 4.57
CA SER A 225 40.41 13.52 4.61
C SER A 225 41.91 13.40 5.04
N GLU A 226 42.16 12.43 5.89
CA GLU A 226 43.51 11.99 6.27
C GLU A 226 44.09 11.00 5.26
N THR A 227 43.30 10.57 4.25
CA THR A 227 43.70 9.56 3.26
C THR A 227 43.51 10.12 1.85
N ILE A 228 44.48 9.84 0.97
CA ILE A 228 44.36 10.00 -0.47
C ILE A 228 44.39 8.62 -1.10
N THR A 229 43.36 8.27 -1.87
CA THR A 229 43.31 7.05 -2.68
C THR A 229 43.64 7.37 -4.12
N LEU A 230 44.74 6.84 -4.60
CA LEU A 230 45.18 6.95 -6.00
C LEU A 230 44.71 5.71 -6.75
N SER A 231 43.86 5.87 -7.73
CA SER A 231 43.47 4.85 -8.70
C SER A 231 44.16 5.08 -10.05
N TYR A 232 44.00 4.14 -10.98
CA TYR A 232 44.61 4.26 -12.31
C TYR A 232 43.53 4.36 -13.39
N GLU A 233 43.76 5.14 -14.43
CA GLU A 233 42.86 5.20 -15.58
C GLU A 233 42.67 3.80 -16.18
N ALA A 234 41.46 3.47 -16.58
CA ALA A 234 41.13 2.15 -17.14
C ALA A 234 42.04 1.78 -18.32
N GLY A 235 42.64 0.61 -18.24
CA GLY A 235 43.61 0.12 -19.26
C GLY A 235 45.00 0.67 -19.10
N SER A 236 45.28 1.54 -18.13
CA SER A 236 46.64 2.06 -17.82
C SER A 236 47.19 1.52 -16.49
N GLU A 237 46.48 0.60 -15.85
CA GLU A 237 46.90 0.03 -14.57
C GLU A 237 48.26 -0.66 -14.67
N PRO A 238 49.25 -0.27 -13.84
CA PRO A 238 50.59 -0.84 -13.90
C PRO A 238 50.59 -2.26 -13.30
N ALA A 239 51.61 -3.04 -13.69
CA ALA A 239 51.86 -4.32 -13.03
C ALA A 239 52.46 -4.10 -11.64
N ALA A 240 52.09 -4.93 -10.68
CA ALA A 240 52.54 -4.82 -9.30
C ALA A 240 54.05 -5.07 -9.12
N ALA A 241 54.72 -5.70 -10.10
CA ALA A 241 56.16 -5.94 -10.05
C ALA A 241 56.99 -4.68 -9.78
N SER A 242 56.65 -3.57 -10.44
CA SER A 242 57.23 -2.26 -10.16
C SER A 242 56.30 -1.17 -10.69
N PHE A 243 55.94 -0.20 -9.87
CA PHE A 243 55.07 0.90 -10.27
C PHE A 243 55.29 2.14 -9.40
N LYS A 244 54.78 3.30 -9.85
CA LYS A 244 54.89 4.57 -9.15
C LYS A 244 53.55 5.16 -8.83
N GLY A 245 53.41 5.73 -7.63
CA GLY A 245 52.29 6.57 -7.21
C GLY A 245 52.75 7.96 -6.81
N TYR A 246 52.07 8.99 -7.31
CA TYR A 246 52.39 10.39 -7.01
C TYR A 246 51.28 11.01 -6.16
N PHE A 247 51.66 11.61 -5.04
CA PHE A 247 50.73 12.23 -4.10
C PHE A 247 51.14 13.69 -3.86
N ASN A 248 50.30 14.61 -4.28
CA ASN A 248 50.42 16.00 -3.87
C ASN A 248 49.80 16.12 -2.46
N VAL A 249 50.60 16.65 -1.53
CA VAL A 249 50.15 16.83 -0.14
C VAL A 249 50.50 18.27 0.32
N PRO A 250 49.74 18.88 1.23
CA PRO A 250 50.10 20.19 1.78
C PRO A 250 51.49 20.17 2.43
N ALA A 251 52.17 21.31 2.43
CA ALA A 251 53.39 21.46 3.20
C ALA A 251 53.11 21.29 4.70
N ALA A 252 53.73 20.32 5.34
CA ALA A 252 53.54 20.04 6.76
C ALA A 252 54.61 19.07 7.31
N ILE A 253 54.69 18.99 8.61
CA ILE A 253 55.36 17.88 9.29
C ILE A 253 54.36 16.75 9.49
N TYR A 254 54.60 15.63 8.85
CA TYR A 254 53.82 14.41 8.96
C TYR A 254 54.48 13.48 9.96
N GLY A 255 53.68 12.97 10.90
CA GLY A 255 54.12 11.96 11.85
C GLY A 255 54.25 10.61 11.16
N LYS A 256 53.19 9.81 11.21
CA LYS A 256 53.15 8.52 10.55
C LYS A 256 52.48 8.61 9.19
N LEU A 257 53.13 8.06 8.17
CA LEU A 257 52.55 7.83 6.84
C LEU A 257 52.41 6.32 6.60
N SER A 258 51.22 5.88 6.32
CA SER A 258 50.87 4.48 6.04
C SER A 258 50.35 4.34 4.61
N VAL A 259 50.66 3.20 4.00
CA VAL A 259 50.20 2.88 2.62
C VAL A 259 49.46 1.56 2.61
N VAL A 260 48.36 1.53 1.85
CA VAL A 260 47.66 0.30 1.49
C VAL A 260 47.67 0.20 -0.03
N ILE A 261 48.20 -0.89 -0.57
CA ILE A 261 48.20 -1.20 -2.00
C ILE A 261 47.15 -2.29 -2.23
N THR A 262 46.30 -2.09 -3.22
CA THR A 262 45.32 -3.08 -3.66
C THR A 262 45.58 -3.42 -5.12
N THR A 263 45.73 -4.70 -5.40
CA THR A 263 45.85 -5.26 -6.75
C THR A 263 44.55 -5.96 -7.16
N GLU A 264 44.55 -6.68 -8.25
CA GLU A 264 43.39 -7.48 -8.67
C GLU A 264 43.02 -8.58 -7.71
N GLY A 265 43.98 -9.15 -6.97
CA GLY A 265 43.74 -10.31 -6.11
C GLY A 265 44.33 -10.20 -4.72
N HIS A 266 45.10 -9.17 -4.41
CA HIS A 266 45.82 -9.06 -3.14
C HIS A 266 45.84 -7.63 -2.61
N THR A 267 46.09 -7.51 -1.32
CA THR A 267 46.35 -6.24 -0.65
C THR A 267 47.61 -6.34 0.23
N ALA A 268 48.35 -5.24 0.34
CA ALA A 268 49.41 -5.12 1.28
C ALA A 268 49.33 -3.78 2.03
N SER A 269 49.62 -3.76 3.32
CA SER A 269 49.62 -2.57 4.17
C SER A 269 50.93 -2.46 4.95
N PHE A 270 51.51 -1.27 4.94
CA PHE A 270 52.76 -0.99 5.62
C PHE A 270 52.96 0.49 5.94
N ASP A 271 53.85 0.81 6.84
CA ASP A 271 54.22 2.18 7.17
C ASP A 271 55.45 2.63 6.33
N LEU A 272 55.41 3.87 5.84
CA LEU A 272 56.51 4.47 5.07
C LEU A 272 57.55 5.09 6.03
N THR A 273 57.10 5.83 7.01
CA THR A 273 57.97 6.61 7.92
C THR A 273 57.23 6.90 9.22
N ASP A 274 58.06 7.14 10.27
CA ASP A 274 57.58 7.61 11.58
C ASP A 274 57.58 9.16 11.69
N GLY A 275 58.04 9.85 10.66
CA GLY A 275 58.00 11.30 10.60
C GLY A 275 58.81 11.86 9.37
N ILE A 276 58.18 12.82 8.68
CA ILE A 276 58.83 13.54 7.59
C ILE A 276 58.31 14.96 7.56
N GLU A 277 59.18 15.92 7.31
CA GLU A 277 58.84 17.30 6.99
C GLU A 277 58.82 17.45 5.45
N LEU A 278 57.72 17.96 4.92
CA LEU A 278 57.55 18.24 3.48
C LEU A 278 57.27 19.73 3.31
N LEU A 279 58.10 20.39 2.51
CA LEU A 279 57.97 21.83 2.22
C LEU A 279 57.28 22.05 0.86
N ALA A 280 56.63 23.19 0.69
CA ALA A 280 56.04 23.58 -0.59
C ALA A 280 57.11 23.59 -1.69
N GLY A 281 56.77 22.97 -2.81
CA GLY A 281 57.68 22.81 -3.94
C GLY A 281 58.72 21.67 -3.78
N GLU A 282 58.75 20.99 -2.67
CA GLU A 282 59.65 19.86 -2.44
C GLU A 282 59.17 18.59 -3.15
N LEU A 283 60.13 17.82 -3.67
CA LEU A 283 59.94 16.47 -4.14
C LEU A 283 60.61 15.50 -3.14
N ALA A 284 59.80 14.75 -2.43
CA ALA A 284 60.26 13.60 -1.67
C ALA A 284 60.03 12.32 -2.48
N TYR A 285 61.01 11.47 -2.54
CA TYR A 285 60.88 10.19 -3.27
C TYR A 285 61.50 9.05 -2.46
N THR A 286 60.93 7.87 -2.63
CA THR A 286 61.45 6.64 -2.02
C THR A 286 61.04 5.41 -2.80
N THR A 287 61.84 4.36 -2.73
CA THR A 287 61.50 3.04 -3.26
C THR A 287 61.22 2.10 -2.08
N LYS A 288 60.10 1.42 -2.11
CA LYS A 288 59.68 0.46 -1.08
C LYS A 288 59.50 -0.92 -1.67
N ALA A 289 60.28 -1.88 -1.14
CA ALA A 289 60.02 -3.29 -1.36
C ALA A 289 58.76 -3.69 -0.56
N VAL A 290 57.75 -4.22 -1.24
CA VAL A 290 56.46 -4.59 -0.70
C VAL A 290 56.42 -6.09 -0.47
N SER A 291 56.06 -6.49 0.75
CA SER A 291 55.87 -7.88 1.15
C SER A 291 54.66 -7.99 2.08
N GLY A 292 54.27 -9.21 2.47
CA GLY A 292 53.16 -9.43 3.36
C GLY A 292 51.80 -9.26 2.67
N TRP A 293 51.74 -9.63 1.40
CA TRP A 293 50.52 -9.66 0.64
C TRP A 293 49.48 -10.60 1.20
N THR A 294 48.25 -10.15 1.28
CA THR A 294 47.13 -10.94 1.73
C THR A 294 46.14 -11.03 0.58
N ALA A 295 45.70 -12.24 0.25
CA ALA A 295 44.66 -12.43 -0.76
C ALA A 295 43.38 -11.69 -0.38
N LEU A 296 42.80 -10.98 -1.32
CA LEU A 296 41.48 -10.36 -1.17
C LEU A 296 40.44 -11.47 -0.99
N GLU A 297 39.44 -11.20 -0.16
CA GLU A 297 38.29 -12.08 -0.01
C GLU A 297 37.27 -11.81 -1.11
N PRO A 298 36.45 -12.79 -1.48
CA PRO A 298 35.29 -12.52 -2.34
C PRO A 298 34.37 -11.52 -1.66
N GLU A 299 33.71 -10.69 -2.45
CA GLU A 299 32.73 -9.73 -1.96
C GLU A 299 31.46 -9.76 -2.83
N LEU A 300 30.32 -9.47 -2.23
CA LEU A 300 29.10 -9.21 -2.94
C LEU A 300 28.73 -7.74 -2.80
N SER A 301 28.35 -7.14 -3.91
CA SER A 301 27.80 -5.77 -3.94
C SER A 301 26.42 -5.76 -4.58
N VAL A 302 25.55 -4.91 -4.07
CA VAL A 302 24.23 -4.67 -4.63
C VAL A 302 24.29 -3.47 -5.56
N THR A 303 23.81 -3.64 -6.80
CA THR A 303 23.62 -2.51 -7.73
C THR A 303 22.17 -2.03 -7.75
N TRP A 304 21.55 -2.06 -6.64
CA TRP A 304 20.15 -1.78 -6.37
C TRP A 304 20.05 -0.36 -5.84
N GLU A 305 19.51 0.57 -6.59
CA GLU A 305 19.47 1.99 -6.19
C GLU A 305 18.81 2.24 -4.84
N THR A 306 17.83 1.41 -4.46
CA THR A 306 17.06 1.57 -3.23
C THR A 306 17.57 0.76 -2.05
N ASN A 307 18.53 -0.15 -2.25
CA ASN A 307 19.11 -0.96 -1.18
C ASN A 307 20.60 -1.26 -1.41
N PRO A 308 21.49 -0.32 -1.13
CA PRO A 308 22.94 -0.49 -1.33
C PRO A 308 23.61 -1.38 -0.26
N THR A 309 22.92 -1.80 0.79
CA THR A 309 23.53 -2.37 2.02
C THR A 309 22.96 -3.71 2.46
N PHE A 310 22.29 -4.48 1.58
CA PHE A 310 21.66 -5.77 1.88
C PHE A 310 20.66 -5.78 3.06
N GLU A 311 20.06 -4.63 3.39
CA GLU A 311 18.99 -4.57 4.38
C GLU A 311 17.78 -5.37 3.91
N PRO A 312 16.96 -5.90 4.83
CA PRO A 312 15.72 -6.59 4.46
C PRO A 312 14.79 -5.69 3.66
N VAL A 313 14.28 -6.21 2.54
CA VAL A 313 13.49 -5.44 1.57
C VAL A 313 12.10 -6.05 1.41
N GLU A 314 11.09 -5.19 1.50
CA GLU A 314 9.71 -5.56 1.14
C GLU A 314 9.57 -5.74 -0.38
N ILE A 315 8.99 -6.87 -0.79
CA ILE A 315 8.69 -7.10 -2.21
C ILE A 315 7.49 -6.25 -2.61
N THR A 316 7.72 -5.31 -3.51
CA THR A 316 6.69 -4.45 -4.08
C THR A 316 6.63 -4.60 -5.60
N ASN A 317 5.51 -4.22 -6.20
CA ASN A 317 5.34 -4.25 -7.66
C ASN A 317 6.36 -3.40 -8.43
N ASP A 318 6.98 -2.41 -7.78
CA ASP A 318 7.97 -1.50 -8.38
C ASP A 318 9.38 -2.08 -8.43
N MET A 319 9.62 -3.25 -7.80
CA MET A 319 10.94 -3.91 -7.75
C MET A 319 11.31 -4.64 -9.03
N LYS A 320 10.39 -4.81 -9.98
CA LYS A 320 10.65 -5.50 -11.26
C LYS A 320 11.78 -4.84 -12.05
N GLY A 321 12.84 -5.60 -12.31
CA GLY A 321 13.99 -5.18 -13.15
C GLY A 321 15.13 -4.50 -12.40
N LYS A 322 15.20 -4.54 -11.07
CA LYS A 322 16.20 -3.78 -10.29
C LYS A 322 16.99 -4.60 -9.26
N CYS A 323 16.81 -5.91 -9.22
CA CYS A 323 17.43 -6.76 -8.18
C CYS A 323 18.73 -7.40 -8.67
N ASN A 324 19.74 -6.57 -8.92
CA ASN A 324 21.04 -7.04 -9.39
C ASN A 324 22.07 -7.03 -8.28
N ILE A 325 22.85 -8.07 -8.21
CA ILE A 325 24.07 -8.18 -7.39
C ILE A 325 25.27 -8.45 -8.27
N VAL A 326 26.44 -8.10 -7.80
CA VAL A 326 27.71 -8.44 -8.44
C VAL A 326 28.56 -9.17 -7.44
N ILE A 327 29.02 -10.35 -7.83
CA ILE A 327 29.97 -11.15 -7.06
C ILE A 327 31.35 -10.85 -7.62
N ASN A 328 32.25 -10.36 -6.78
CA ASN A 328 33.66 -10.15 -7.09
C ASN A 328 34.49 -11.17 -6.31
N ALA A 329 35.08 -12.09 -7.00
CA ALA A 329 35.99 -13.10 -6.46
C ALA A 329 37.37 -12.98 -7.14
N PRO A 330 38.30 -12.22 -6.56
CA PRO A 330 39.55 -11.87 -7.22
C PRO A 330 40.38 -13.08 -7.68
N ALA A 331 40.33 -14.18 -6.93
CA ALA A 331 40.99 -15.44 -7.31
C ALA A 331 40.19 -16.32 -8.27
N GLY A 332 38.97 -15.90 -8.66
CA GLY A 332 38.01 -16.68 -9.42
C GLY A 332 37.19 -17.60 -8.56
N ILE A 333 35.92 -17.80 -8.92
CA ILE A 333 34.95 -18.59 -8.16
C ILE A 333 35.26 -20.08 -8.29
N LYS A 334 35.39 -20.78 -7.15
CA LYS A 334 35.58 -22.21 -7.02
C LYS A 334 34.28 -22.94 -6.67
N ALA A 335 33.44 -22.35 -5.83
CA ALA A 335 32.13 -22.86 -5.45
C ALA A 335 31.16 -21.71 -5.22
N PHE A 336 29.89 -21.92 -5.61
CA PHE A 336 28.82 -20.96 -5.37
C PHE A 336 27.53 -21.71 -5.11
N THR A 337 27.05 -21.65 -3.87
CA THR A 337 25.74 -22.19 -3.46
C THR A 337 24.86 -21.09 -2.91
N VAL A 338 23.55 -21.26 -3.05
CA VAL A 338 22.53 -20.39 -2.47
C VAL A 338 21.64 -21.25 -1.58
N SER A 339 21.75 -21.07 -0.27
CA SER A 339 20.85 -21.69 0.68
C SER A 339 19.62 -20.82 0.88
N MET A 340 18.45 -21.43 1.04
CA MET A 340 17.19 -20.72 1.16
C MET A 340 16.49 -21.05 2.47
N LEU A 341 16.07 -20.00 3.19
CA LEU A 341 15.17 -20.10 4.33
C LEU A 341 13.89 -19.34 4.00
N SER A 342 12.87 -20.08 3.61
CA SER A 342 11.58 -19.55 3.14
C SER A 342 10.55 -20.66 3.30
N ASP A 343 9.48 -20.43 4.05
CA ASP A 343 8.42 -21.44 4.23
C ASP A 343 7.84 -21.87 2.89
N TYR A 344 7.59 -20.93 1.99
CA TYR A 344 7.08 -21.24 0.65
C TYR A 344 8.06 -22.08 -0.18
N LEU A 345 9.33 -21.67 -0.27
CA LEU A 345 10.30 -22.40 -1.10
C LEU A 345 10.65 -23.75 -0.48
N ASN A 346 10.77 -23.84 0.85
CA ASN A 346 11.19 -25.06 1.50
C ASN A 346 10.05 -26.08 1.63
N ASN A 347 8.84 -25.64 1.98
CA ASN A 347 7.72 -26.54 2.28
C ASN A 347 6.84 -26.80 1.06
N ASP A 348 6.55 -25.78 0.25
CA ASP A 348 5.63 -25.90 -0.89
C ASP A 348 6.36 -26.34 -2.17
N ILE A 349 7.59 -25.85 -2.39
CA ILE A 349 8.41 -26.16 -3.57
C ILE A 349 9.41 -27.28 -3.31
N GLY A 350 9.86 -27.46 -2.05
CA GLY A 350 10.88 -28.43 -1.68
C GLY A 350 12.31 -27.99 -2.03
N LEU A 351 12.55 -26.69 -2.19
CA LEU A 351 13.83 -26.12 -2.58
C LEU A 351 14.52 -25.48 -1.37
N THR A 352 15.64 -26.04 -0.92
CA THR A 352 16.40 -25.58 0.25
C THR A 352 17.77 -25.02 -0.11
N GLU A 353 18.36 -25.49 -1.21
CA GLU A 353 19.69 -25.09 -1.66
C GLU A 353 19.80 -25.21 -3.20
N LEU A 354 20.56 -24.33 -3.81
CA LEU A 354 20.97 -24.36 -5.21
C LEU A 354 22.49 -24.41 -5.29
N ASP A 355 23.08 -25.39 -5.97
CA ASP A 355 24.48 -25.39 -6.37
C ASP A 355 24.58 -24.88 -7.80
N LEU A 356 25.09 -23.66 -7.94
CA LEU A 356 25.16 -22.96 -9.23
C LEU A 356 26.30 -23.50 -10.13
N LEU A 357 27.28 -24.20 -9.59
CA LEU A 357 28.29 -24.85 -10.40
C LEU A 357 27.82 -26.23 -10.88
N ASN A 358 27.01 -26.95 -10.09
CA ASN A 358 26.52 -28.29 -10.38
C ASN A 358 25.00 -28.34 -10.27
N PRO A 359 24.26 -27.86 -11.25
CA PRO A 359 22.81 -27.68 -11.16
C PRO A 359 21.99 -28.94 -11.00
N GLN A 360 22.54 -30.13 -11.28
CA GLN A 360 21.93 -31.48 -11.05
C GLN A 360 20.50 -31.63 -11.56
N GLY A 361 20.21 -31.14 -12.77
CA GLY A 361 18.87 -31.19 -13.38
C GLY A 361 18.01 -29.95 -13.13
N LEU A 362 18.55 -28.93 -12.52
CA LEU A 362 17.88 -27.64 -12.32
C LEU A 362 18.20 -26.61 -13.41
N GLU A 363 18.91 -27.02 -14.49
CA GLU A 363 19.36 -26.12 -15.57
C GLU A 363 18.19 -25.35 -16.19
N THR A 364 17.05 -25.99 -16.38
CA THR A 364 15.83 -25.33 -16.91
C THR A 364 15.31 -24.25 -15.97
N ILE A 365 15.42 -24.45 -14.66
CA ILE A 365 15.04 -23.47 -13.65
C ILE A 365 16.00 -22.30 -13.68
N PHE A 366 17.31 -22.55 -13.79
CA PHE A 366 18.32 -21.50 -13.86
C PHE A 366 18.17 -20.66 -15.13
N ASP A 367 17.87 -21.29 -16.28
CA ASP A 367 17.58 -20.59 -17.53
C ASP A 367 16.30 -19.73 -17.41
N MET A 368 15.25 -20.23 -16.76
CA MET A 368 14.01 -19.49 -16.51
C MET A 368 14.24 -18.30 -15.57
N LEU A 369 15.08 -18.47 -14.56
CA LEU A 369 15.44 -17.40 -13.61
C LEU A 369 16.51 -16.45 -14.17
N ASN A 370 17.08 -16.78 -15.32
CA ASN A 370 18.23 -16.07 -15.92
C ASN A 370 19.48 -16.09 -15.02
N PHE A 371 19.68 -17.18 -14.28
CA PHE A 371 20.85 -17.33 -13.43
C PHE A 371 22.03 -17.89 -14.23
N PRO A 372 23.23 -17.31 -14.10
CA PRO A 372 24.43 -17.95 -14.63
C PRO A 372 24.73 -19.21 -13.83
N TYR A 373 25.23 -20.27 -14.50
CA TYR A 373 25.60 -21.53 -13.86
C TYR A 373 26.75 -22.23 -14.61
N GLY A 374 27.37 -23.22 -13.94
CA GLY A 374 28.42 -24.07 -14.50
C GLY A 374 29.65 -23.27 -14.93
N GLU A 375 30.09 -23.48 -16.17
CA GLU A 375 31.28 -22.82 -16.73
C GLU A 375 31.17 -21.31 -16.86
N LYS A 376 29.92 -20.77 -16.84
CA LYS A 376 29.70 -19.31 -16.83
C LYS A 376 30.10 -18.66 -15.50
N ILE A 377 30.29 -19.45 -14.45
CA ILE A 377 30.66 -18.99 -13.10
C ILE A 377 32.06 -19.48 -12.72
N LEU A 378 32.39 -20.72 -13.06
CA LEU A 378 33.66 -21.35 -12.66
C LEU A 378 34.87 -20.49 -13.11
N ASN A 379 35.76 -20.19 -12.17
CA ASN A 379 36.94 -19.36 -12.34
C ASN A 379 36.69 -17.90 -12.79
N GLN A 380 35.41 -17.45 -12.85
CA GLN A 380 35.13 -16.06 -13.14
C GLN A 380 35.49 -15.18 -11.94
N LYS A 381 36.11 -14.02 -12.23
CA LYS A 381 36.48 -13.04 -11.20
C LYS A 381 35.31 -12.11 -10.84
N THR A 382 34.39 -11.91 -11.77
CA THR A 382 33.22 -11.06 -11.58
C THR A 382 32.01 -11.72 -12.24
N VAL A 383 30.94 -11.92 -11.48
CA VAL A 383 29.69 -12.50 -11.96
C VAL A 383 28.54 -11.58 -11.61
N PRO A 384 27.87 -10.96 -12.59
CA PRO A 384 26.60 -10.31 -12.37
C PRO A 384 25.51 -11.35 -12.15
N PHE A 385 24.63 -11.12 -11.19
CA PHE A 385 23.57 -12.03 -10.79
C PHE A 385 22.26 -11.26 -10.66
N ASP A 386 21.29 -11.58 -11.53
CA ASP A 386 20.00 -10.91 -11.56
C ASP A 386 18.95 -11.70 -10.81
N LEU A 387 18.48 -11.18 -9.68
CA LEU A 387 17.46 -11.79 -8.84
C LEU A 387 16.01 -11.43 -9.25
N THR A 388 15.82 -10.61 -10.27
CA THR A 388 14.50 -10.07 -10.63
C THR A 388 13.45 -11.15 -10.82
N ASN A 389 13.77 -12.21 -11.57
CA ASN A 389 12.85 -13.32 -11.83
C ASN A 389 12.58 -14.17 -10.58
N ALA A 390 13.59 -14.34 -9.72
CA ALA A 390 13.44 -15.08 -8.46
C ALA A 390 12.55 -14.31 -7.48
N VAL A 391 12.73 -13.00 -7.36
CA VAL A 391 11.88 -12.12 -6.53
C VAL A 391 10.44 -12.13 -7.02
N ALA A 392 10.21 -12.15 -8.33
CA ALA A 392 8.86 -12.23 -8.90
C ALA A 392 8.10 -13.51 -8.50
N LEU A 393 8.79 -14.63 -8.27
CA LEU A 393 8.18 -15.87 -7.78
C LEU A 393 7.67 -15.78 -6.34
N LEU A 394 8.17 -14.83 -5.57
CA LEU A 394 7.80 -14.61 -4.17
C LEU A 394 6.62 -13.63 -4.03
N GLU A 395 6.18 -13.00 -5.11
CA GLU A 395 5.05 -12.07 -5.10
C GLU A 395 3.79 -12.74 -4.55
N GLY A 396 3.18 -12.14 -3.53
CA GLY A 396 2.01 -12.69 -2.84
C GLY A 396 2.28 -13.90 -1.92
N LYS A 397 3.55 -14.28 -1.71
CA LYS A 397 3.95 -15.32 -0.76
C LYS A 397 4.39 -14.66 0.54
N SER A 398 3.44 -14.50 1.46
CA SER A 398 3.69 -13.83 2.74
C SER A 398 4.76 -14.54 3.56
N GLY A 399 5.54 -13.74 4.28
CA GLY A 399 6.62 -14.21 5.13
C GLY A 399 7.98 -13.67 4.75
N GLN A 400 9.00 -14.14 5.44
CA GLN A 400 10.40 -13.80 5.20
C GLN A 400 11.05 -14.85 4.30
N HIS A 401 11.82 -14.37 3.33
CA HIS A 401 12.55 -15.20 2.38
C HIS A 401 14.03 -14.79 2.42
N ILE A 402 14.89 -15.63 2.96
CA ILE A 402 16.31 -15.37 3.09
C ILE A 402 17.06 -16.26 2.10
N PHE A 403 17.91 -15.64 1.29
CA PHE A 403 18.83 -16.27 0.38
C PHE A 403 20.25 -16.03 0.85
N THR A 404 20.89 -17.04 1.37
CA THR A 404 22.30 -16.96 1.80
C THR A 404 23.19 -17.35 0.62
N MET A 405 23.87 -16.37 0.05
CA MET A 405 24.87 -16.56 -1.01
C MET A 405 26.18 -17.02 -0.38
N ASN A 406 26.61 -18.22 -0.71
CA ASN A 406 27.87 -18.81 -0.22
C ASN A 406 28.85 -18.90 -1.38
N VAL A 407 29.84 -18.03 -1.44
CA VAL A 407 30.83 -17.99 -2.52
C VAL A 407 32.19 -18.32 -1.97
N THR A 408 32.86 -19.33 -2.56
CA THR A 408 34.24 -19.69 -2.25
C THR A 408 35.10 -19.48 -3.47
N ASP A 409 36.24 -18.82 -3.32
CA ASP A 409 37.21 -18.58 -4.38
C ASP A 409 38.28 -19.71 -4.48
N ASN A 410 39.15 -19.61 -5.49
CA ASN A 410 40.26 -20.56 -5.69
C ASN A 410 41.33 -20.50 -4.60
N ASN A 411 41.38 -19.46 -3.78
CA ASN A 411 42.23 -19.34 -2.60
C ASN A 411 41.57 -19.92 -1.34
N ASN A 412 40.39 -20.56 -1.48
CA ASN A 412 39.54 -21.08 -0.39
C ASN A 412 39.08 -20.00 0.60
N LYS A 413 38.99 -18.76 0.15
CA LYS A 413 38.31 -17.69 0.88
C LYS A 413 36.82 -17.75 0.59
N THR A 414 36.03 -17.62 1.63
CA THR A 414 34.57 -17.76 1.52
C THR A 414 33.87 -16.51 2.09
N ILE A 415 32.87 -16.05 1.38
CA ILE A 415 31.92 -15.08 1.89
C ILE A 415 30.53 -15.71 1.95
N ASN A 416 29.80 -15.40 3.01
CA ASN A 416 28.39 -15.73 3.20
C ASN A 416 27.63 -14.41 3.34
N GLN A 417 26.68 -14.16 2.44
CA GLN A 417 25.88 -12.94 2.46
C GLN A 417 24.40 -13.28 2.37
N ASP A 418 23.66 -12.83 3.36
CA ASP A 418 22.20 -12.94 3.35
C ASP A 418 21.58 -11.82 2.50
N ILE A 419 20.62 -12.20 1.68
CA ILE A 419 19.74 -11.29 0.97
C ILE A 419 18.33 -11.63 1.44
N THR A 420 17.72 -10.69 2.15
CA THR A 420 16.43 -10.90 2.79
C THR A 420 15.34 -10.12 2.07
N PHE A 421 14.33 -10.83 1.61
CA PHE A 421 13.08 -10.27 1.12
C PHE A 421 11.97 -10.59 2.11
N PHE A 422 10.96 -9.74 2.21
CA PHE A 422 9.75 -10.07 2.92
C PHE A 422 8.50 -9.60 2.15
N VAL A 423 7.46 -10.41 2.27
CA VAL A 423 6.14 -10.10 1.76
C VAL A 423 5.22 -9.98 2.96
N PRO A 424 4.67 -8.80 3.22
CA PRO A 424 3.75 -8.64 4.34
C PRO A 424 2.54 -9.56 4.15
N GLU A 425 2.03 -10.10 5.24
CA GLU A 425 0.77 -10.82 5.20
C GLU A 425 -0.33 -9.91 4.70
N ALA A 426 -1.24 -10.48 3.88
CA ALA A 426 -2.33 -9.73 3.33
C ALA A 426 -3.21 -9.13 4.44
N ILE A 427 -3.53 -7.88 4.30
CA ILE A 427 -4.52 -7.24 5.16
C ILE A 427 -5.86 -7.92 4.91
N SER A 428 -6.48 -8.42 5.98
CA SER A 428 -7.75 -9.10 5.89
C SER A 428 -8.63 -8.84 7.12
N ALA A 429 -9.87 -9.26 7.05
CA ALA A 429 -10.78 -9.24 8.19
C ALA A 429 -11.50 -10.57 8.33
N THR A 430 -11.73 -10.96 9.57
CA THR A 430 -12.59 -12.09 9.94
C THR A 430 -13.87 -11.54 10.59
N VAL A 431 -15.01 -11.97 10.08
CA VAL A 431 -16.31 -11.64 10.66
C VAL A 431 -16.77 -12.80 11.56
N SER A 432 -17.06 -12.52 12.80
CA SER A 432 -17.51 -13.48 13.83
C SER A 432 -18.67 -12.95 14.64
N ASP A 433 -19.16 -13.77 15.58
CA ASP A 433 -20.20 -13.42 16.56
C ASP A 433 -21.43 -12.78 15.92
N ILE A 434 -21.83 -13.29 14.75
CA ILE A 434 -23.05 -12.82 14.09
C ILE A 434 -24.25 -13.22 14.93
N ASP A 435 -24.92 -12.24 15.50
CA ASP A 435 -26.13 -12.41 16.29
C ASP A 435 -27.27 -11.67 15.59
N LEU A 436 -28.13 -12.43 14.90
CA LEU A 436 -29.23 -11.87 14.11
C LEU A 436 -30.40 -11.39 14.96
N TRP A 437 -30.46 -11.81 16.22
CA TRP A 437 -31.45 -11.27 17.16
C TRP A 437 -30.98 -9.93 17.74
N LYS A 438 -29.73 -9.80 18.11
CA LYS A 438 -29.15 -8.52 18.54
C LYS A 438 -28.79 -7.60 17.36
N ASN A 439 -28.82 -8.12 16.15
CA ASN A 439 -28.44 -7.42 14.92
C ASN A 439 -26.97 -6.93 14.94
N THR A 440 -26.08 -7.72 15.55
CA THR A 440 -24.67 -7.39 15.75
C THR A 440 -23.75 -8.39 15.04
N ALA A 441 -22.54 -7.92 14.70
CA ALA A 441 -21.43 -8.77 14.29
C ALA A 441 -20.12 -8.14 14.75
N THR A 442 -19.09 -8.96 14.86
CA THR A 442 -17.71 -8.53 15.21
C THR A 442 -16.80 -8.72 14.02
N ILE A 443 -16.00 -7.70 13.71
CA ILE A 443 -14.97 -7.76 12.68
C ILE A 443 -13.61 -7.64 13.36
N THR A 444 -12.76 -8.63 13.14
CA THR A 444 -11.37 -8.66 13.62
C THR A 444 -10.45 -8.44 12.43
N LEU A 445 -9.54 -7.47 12.54
CA LEU A 445 -8.56 -7.17 11.50
C LEU A 445 -7.30 -8.02 11.70
N ASN A 446 -6.72 -8.47 10.59
CA ASN A 446 -5.45 -9.15 10.54
C ASN A 446 -4.48 -8.30 9.69
N ASN A 447 -3.30 -8.04 10.23
CA ASN A 447 -2.21 -7.31 9.55
C ASN A 447 -2.59 -5.89 9.06
N ALA A 448 -3.60 -5.29 9.65
CA ALA A 448 -4.01 -3.95 9.28
C ALA A 448 -3.10 -2.88 9.90
N PRO A 449 -2.86 -1.76 9.21
CA PRO A 449 -2.06 -0.66 9.75
C PRO A 449 -2.67 -0.08 11.02
N GLU A 450 -1.82 0.47 11.89
CA GLU A 450 -2.27 1.19 13.07
C GLU A 450 -3.18 2.36 12.66
N GLY A 451 -4.33 2.49 13.34
CA GLY A 451 -5.31 3.53 13.00
C GLY A 451 -6.29 3.15 11.90
N ALA A 452 -6.21 1.96 11.32
CA ALA A 452 -7.20 1.49 10.36
C ALA A 452 -8.62 1.53 10.92
N THR A 453 -9.58 1.84 10.05
CA THR A 453 -11.01 1.86 10.33
C THR A 453 -11.75 0.87 9.43
N VAL A 454 -12.95 0.47 9.83
CA VAL A 454 -13.77 -0.48 9.08
C VAL A 454 -15.12 0.11 8.78
N GLN A 455 -15.56 -0.07 7.56
CA GLN A 455 -16.91 0.26 7.11
C GLN A 455 -17.60 -0.98 6.58
N TYR A 456 -18.92 -0.97 6.63
CA TYR A 456 -19.75 -2.04 6.08
C TYR A 456 -21.00 -1.47 5.42
N LYS A 457 -21.64 -2.27 4.57
CA LYS A 457 -22.96 -1.99 3.99
C LYS A 457 -23.62 -3.30 3.56
N ARG A 458 -24.92 -3.33 3.35
CA ARG A 458 -25.54 -4.40 2.54
C ARG A 458 -25.04 -4.28 1.11
N SER A 459 -24.82 -5.39 0.45
CA SER A 459 -24.34 -5.37 -0.95
C SER A 459 -25.31 -4.71 -1.93
N THR A 460 -26.59 -4.59 -1.54
CA THR A 460 -27.65 -3.89 -2.29
C THR A 460 -27.70 -2.38 -2.04
N GLU A 461 -26.95 -1.86 -1.07
CA GLU A 461 -26.91 -0.44 -0.70
C GLU A 461 -25.70 0.26 -1.32
N SER A 462 -25.82 1.57 -1.54
CA SER A 462 -24.72 2.38 -2.05
C SER A 462 -23.86 3.00 -0.95
N GLU A 463 -24.43 3.26 0.23
CA GLU A 463 -23.77 4.02 1.29
C GLU A 463 -23.05 3.13 2.29
N TRP A 464 -21.80 3.49 2.57
CA TRP A 464 -20.98 2.84 3.59
C TRP A 464 -21.29 3.38 4.98
N LYS A 465 -21.32 2.48 5.97
CA LYS A 465 -21.57 2.76 7.38
C LYS A 465 -20.35 2.46 8.21
N ASN A 466 -20.07 3.28 9.19
CA ASN A 466 -18.94 3.08 10.10
C ASN A 466 -19.26 2.00 11.13
N THR A 467 -18.26 1.21 11.46
CA THR A 467 -18.29 0.31 12.61
C THR A 467 -17.81 1.03 13.88
N THR A 468 -18.04 0.44 15.04
CA THR A 468 -17.53 0.96 16.32
C THR A 468 -16.29 0.18 16.74
N LYS A 469 -15.16 0.87 16.94
CA LYS A 469 -13.93 0.24 17.45
C LYS A 469 -14.08 -0.08 18.94
N ASN A 470 -13.80 -1.33 19.30
CA ASN A 470 -13.82 -1.82 20.67
C ASN A 470 -12.45 -1.63 21.35
N PRO A 471 -12.39 -1.60 22.71
CA PRO A 471 -11.15 -1.48 23.45
C PRO A 471 -10.13 -2.61 23.19
N ASN A 472 -10.60 -3.79 22.78
CA ASN A 472 -9.77 -4.96 22.43
C ASN A 472 -9.25 -4.92 20.97
N GLY A 473 -9.51 -3.85 20.23
CA GLY A 473 -9.05 -3.68 18.86
C GLY A 473 -9.98 -4.26 17.78
N THR A 474 -11.03 -4.97 18.13
CA THR A 474 -12.05 -5.43 17.17
C THR A 474 -13.02 -4.31 16.81
N PHE A 475 -13.84 -4.54 15.79
CA PHE A 475 -14.85 -3.59 15.33
C PHE A 475 -16.25 -4.23 15.41
N SER A 476 -17.21 -3.52 15.96
CA SER A 476 -18.58 -3.99 16.07
C SER A 476 -19.49 -3.33 15.04
N ILE A 477 -20.28 -4.15 14.38
CA ILE A 477 -21.51 -3.72 13.71
C ILE A 477 -22.60 -3.75 14.76
N THR A 478 -23.31 -2.65 14.94
CA THR A 478 -24.40 -2.52 15.94
C THR A 478 -25.65 -1.95 15.30
N PRO A 479 -26.85 -2.35 15.78
CA PRO A 479 -28.09 -1.78 15.29
C PRO A 479 -28.26 -0.33 15.75
N SER A 480 -29.01 0.41 14.99
CA SER A 480 -29.59 1.70 15.41
C SER A 480 -31.06 1.54 15.71
N TRP A 481 -31.58 2.29 16.66
CA TRP A 481 -32.95 2.22 17.12
C TRP A 481 -33.65 3.56 17.00
N ILE A 482 -34.85 3.53 16.42
CA ILE A 482 -35.76 4.64 16.39
C ILE A 482 -36.66 4.53 17.64
N THR A 483 -36.73 5.59 18.41
CA THR A 483 -37.54 5.64 19.64
C THR A 483 -38.80 6.42 19.37
N GLU A 484 -39.96 5.84 19.75
CA GLU A 484 -41.28 6.44 19.57
C GLU A 484 -42.13 6.21 20.81
N GLU A 485 -43.27 6.91 20.92
CA GLU A 485 -44.35 6.59 21.83
C GLU A 485 -45.50 5.95 21.04
N ASN A 486 -46.09 4.90 21.60
CA ASN A 486 -47.29 4.29 21.02
C ASN A 486 -48.57 5.03 21.46
N ASP A 487 -49.74 4.63 20.91
CA ASP A 487 -51.03 5.28 21.20
C ASP A 487 -51.45 5.19 22.68
N ALA A 488 -50.80 4.35 23.48
CA ALA A 488 -51.00 4.26 24.93
C ALA A 488 -49.98 5.06 25.75
N GLY A 489 -49.13 5.87 25.11
CA GLY A 489 -48.09 6.68 25.75
C GLY A 489 -46.90 5.87 26.26
N LYS A 490 -46.70 4.63 25.80
CA LYS A 490 -45.55 3.79 26.16
C LYS A 490 -44.43 3.94 25.16
N THR A 491 -43.19 4.06 25.65
CA THR A 491 -42.01 4.05 24.81
C THR A 491 -41.83 2.72 24.08
N VAL A 492 -41.63 2.79 22.78
CA VAL A 492 -41.39 1.64 21.91
C VAL A 492 -40.21 1.94 20.97
N TYR A 493 -39.61 0.89 20.45
CA TYR A 493 -38.41 0.95 19.64
C TYR A 493 -38.60 0.20 18.33
N SER A 494 -38.17 0.78 17.23
CA SER A 494 -38.09 0.12 15.93
C SER A 494 -36.63 0.02 15.49
N LEU A 495 -36.24 -1.07 14.83
CA LEU A 495 -34.92 -1.18 14.20
C LEU A 495 -34.84 -0.26 12.99
N ASP A 496 -33.78 0.53 12.95
CA ASP A 496 -33.41 1.20 11.73
C ASP A 496 -32.80 0.15 10.75
N ASN A 497 -33.53 -0.16 9.69
CA ASN A 497 -33.15 -1.17 8.72
C ASN A 497 -31.84 -0.83 7.98
N ASN A 498 -31.32 0.39 8.16
CA ASN A 498 -30.03 0.79 7.57
C ASN A 498 -28.85 0.42 8.44
N CYS A 499 -29.00 0.06 9.72
CA CYS A 499 -27.91 -0.23 10.64
C CYS A 499 -28.03 -1.62 11.26
N GLY A 500 -26.90 -2.31 11.43
CA GLY A 500 -26.86 -3.66 11.98
C GLY A 500 -26.83 -4.77 10.94
N VAL A 501 -26.84 -6.02 11.39
CA VAL A 501 -26.90 -7.21 10.53
C VAL A 501 -28.28 -7.86 10.62
N PHE A 502 -28.82 -8.29 9.48
CA PHE A 502 -30.15 -8.87 9.36
C PHE A 502 -30.06 -10.22 8.63
N ALA A 503 -31.05 -11.07 8.84
CA ALA A 503 -31.08 -12.40 8.25
C ALA A 503 -31.20 -12.38 6.71
N GLY A 504 -30.56 -13.36 6.06
CA GLY A 504 -30.68 -13.59 4.63
C GLY A 504 -30.07 -12.46 3.77
N ALA A 505 -29.05 -11.78 4.26
CA ALA A 505 -28.44 -10.66 3.57
C ALA A 505 -26.94 -10.91 3.33
N THR A 506 -26.41 -10.35 2.24
CA THR A 506 -24.99 -10.26 1.95
C THR A 506 -24.51 -8.85 2.29
N TYR A 507 -23.36 -8.77 2.92
CA TYR A 507 -22.72 -7.53 3.35
C TYR A 507 -21.35 -7.42 2.73
N ASP A 508 -21.00 -6.21 2.30
CA ASP A 508 -19.67 -5.81 1.94
C ASP A 508 -19.00 -5.14 3.14
N TRP A 509 -17.71 -5.37 3.33
CA TRP A 509 -16.88 -4.62 4.26
C TRP A 509 -15.63 -4.09 3.58
N GLN A 510 -15.10 -2.98 4.09
CA GLN A 510 -13.82 -2.43 3.66
C GLN A 510 -13.00 -1.93 4.84
N ILE A 511 -11.67 -2.09 4.72
CA ILE A 511 -10.69 -1.57 5.67
C ILE A 511 -10.08 -0.33 5.05
N LEU A 512 -10.04 0.76 5.80
CA LEU A 512 -9.50 2.04 5.39
C LEU A 512 -8.23 2.38 6.19
N ASN A 513 -7.21 2.88 5.50
CA ASN A 513 -6.08 3.58 6.09
C ASN A 513 -6.15 5.03 5.65
N GLY A 514 -6.62 5.92 6.54
CA GLY A 514 -7.07 7.24 6.15
C GLY A 514 -8.27 7.16 5.18
N GLU A 515 -8.13 7.70 3.97
CA GLU A 515 -9.16 7.63 2.91
C GLU A 515 -8.97 6.44 1.94
N ALA A 516 -7.82 5.77 2.00
CA ALA A 516 -7.49 4.68 1.08
C ALA A 516 -8.09 3.35 1.53
N VAL A 517 -8.78 2.64 0.63
CA VAL A 517 -9.21 1.26 0.85
C VAL A 517 -8.00 0.34 0.69
N VAL A 518 -7.63 -0.36 1.77
CA VAL A 518 -6.48 -1.28 1.80
C VAL A 518 -6.87 -2.75 1.72
N ALA A 519 -8.12 -3.09 2.08
CA ALA A 519 -8.70 -4.41 1.86
C ALA A 519 -10.22 -4.32 1.85
N SER A 520 -10.87 -5.30 1.24
CA SER A 520 -12.33 -5.44 1.23
C SER A 520 -12.72 -6.90 1.12
N GLY A 521 -13.97 -7.20 1.48
CA GLY A 521 -14.52 -8.54 1.35
C GLY A 521 -16.02 -8.54 1.63
N THR A 522 -16.57 -9.75 1.71
CA THR A 522 -18.01 -9.94 1.91
C THR A 522 -18.25 -10.97 3.01
N PHE A 523 -19.44 -10.93 3.61
CA PHE A 523 -19.96 -12.01 4.42
C PHE A 523 -21.46 -12.16 4.22
N GLU A 524 -21.97 -13.34 4.49
CA GLU A 524 -23.39 -13.65 4.38
C GLU A 524 -23.96 -14.02 5.74
N THR A 525 -25.24 -13.70 5.93
CA THR A 525 -25.98 -14.07 7.11
C THR A 525 -26.98 -15.19 6.79
N SER A 526 -27.21 -16.08 7.74
CA SER A 526 -28.21 -17.11 7.59
C SER A 526 -29.63 -16.55 7.43
N ALA A 527 -30.47 -17.24 6.71
CA ALA A 527 -31.90 -16.91 6.65
C ALA A 527 -32.55 -17.11 8.03
N GLY A 528 -33.60 -16.35 8.32
CA GLY A 528 -34.47 -16.60 9.46
C GLY A 528 -35.30 -17.85 9.24
N ASP A 529 -35.95 -18.35 10.33
CA ASP A 529 -36.86 -19.47 10.24
C ASP A 529 -38.18 -19.06 9.55
N PRO A 530 -38.69 -19.85 8.60
CA PRO A 530 -39.94 -19.55 7.92
C PRO A 530 -41.12 -19.79 8.87
N ILE A 531 -42.18 -19.03 8.70
CA ILE A 531 -43.46 -19.29 9.36
C ILE A 531 -44.08 -20.56 8.72
N GLU A 532 -44.47 -21.52 9.53
CA GLU A 532 -45.10 -22.76 9.04
C GLU A 532 -46.37 -22.44 8.24
N ASN A 533 -46.42 -22.89 6.98
CA ASN A 533 -47.49 -22.61 6.02
C ASN A 533 -47.83 -21.11 5.92
N GLY A 534 -46.83 -20.20 6.00
CA GLY A 534 -47.02 -18.77 5.87
C GLY A 534 -47.64 -18.35 4.55
N ASP A 535 -47.30 -19.06 3.47
CA ASP A 535 -47.82 -18.89 2.12
C ASP A 535 -49.21 -19.48 1.87
N MET A 536 -49.90 -19.96 2.91
CA MET A 536 -51.22 -20.55 2.84
C MET A 536 -51.42 -21.58 1.73
N SER A 537 -50.37 -22.27 1.30
CA SER A 537 -50.40 -23.24 0.20
C SER A 537 -50.98 -24.58 0.61
N GLN A 538 -50.88 -24.96 1.88
CA GLN A 538 -51.30 -26.24 2.42
C GLN A 538 -52.60 -26.13 3.18
N TRP A 539 -53.54 -26.99 2.85
CA TRP A 539 -54.85 -27.07 3.49
C TRP A 539 -55.27 -28.53 3.62
N CYS A 540 -55.84 -28.88 4.79
CA CYS A 540 -56.35 -30.21 5.04
C CYS A 540 -57.86 -30.18 5.37
N GLU A 541 -58.56 -31.19 4.86
CA GLU A 541 -59.92 -31.50 5.27
C GLU A 541 -59.85 -32.43 6.49
N THR A 542 -60.50 -32.05 7.61
CA THR A 542 -60.30 -32.77 8.84
C THR A 542 -61.54 -33.47 9.39
N LYS A 543 -62.66 -32.84 9.24
CA LYS A 543 -63.91 -33.44 9.69
C LYS A 543 -65.15 -32.86 9.05
N GLU A 544 -66.17 -33.69 8.97
CA GLU A 544 -67.53 -33.23 8.71
C GLU A 544 -68.20 -32.82 10.02
N MET A 545 -68.73 -31.59 10.09
CA MET A 545 -69.48 -31.11 11.20
C MET A 545 -70.94 -30.97 10.83
N LEU A 546 -71.83 -31.30 11.78
CA LEU A 546 -73.20 -30.87 11.71
C LEU A 546 -73.34 -29.46 12.26
N PRO A 547 -73.85 -28.50 11.47
CA PRO A 547 -74.03 -27.14 11.93
C PRO A 547 -75.04 -27.16 13.10
N LEU A 548 -74.96 -26.21 14.04
CA LEU A 548 -75.79 -26.06 15.17
C LEU A 548 -77.32 -26.01 14.81
N PHE A 549 -77.59 -25.50 13.60
CA PHE A 549 -78.91 -25.41 13.01
C PHE A 549 -78.88 -25.93 11.56
N GLY A 550 -79.42 -27.09 11.34
CA GLY A 550 -79.49 -27.72 10.03
C GLY A 550 -79.14 -29.20 10.09
N SER A 551 -79.56 -29.96 9.04
CA SER A 551 -79.40 -31.41 8.96
C SER A 551 -78.25 -31.78 7.98
N LYS A 552 -77.65 -30.81 7.31
CA LYS A 552 -76.64 -31.12 6.29
C LYS A 552 -75.28 -30.91 6.90
N LYS A 553 -74.41 -31.92 6.78
CA LYS A 553 -72.98 -31.84 7.17
C LYS A 553 -72.24 -30.82 6.36
N ILE A 554 -71.35 -30.11 6.98
CA ILE A 554 -70.38 -29.21 6.31
C ILE A 554 -68.98 -29.74 6.49
N THR A 555 -68.15 -29.57 5.48
CA THR A 555 -66.71 -29.89 5.50
C THR A 555 -65.96 -28.67 6.09
N VAL A 556 -65.04 -28.96 7.01
CA VAL A 556 -64.22 -27.94 7.65
C VAL A 556 -62.79 -28.11 7.21
N TRP A 557 -62.21 -27.03 6.75
CA TRP A 557 -60.84 -26.95 6.27
C TRP A 557 -59.94 -26.18 7.23
N TYR A 558 -58.71 -26.62 7.37
CA TYR A 558 -57.72 -25.93 8.21
C TYR A 558 -56.43 -25.69 7.41
N PRO A 559 -55.76 -24.55 7.66
CA PRO A 559 -54.43 -24.30 7.03
C PRO A 559 -53.40 -25.24 7.64
N GLY A 560 -52.67 -25.93 6.79
CA GLY A 560 -51.61 -26.88 7.16
C GLY A 560 -51.81 -28.25 6.55
N SER A 561 -50.80 -29.12 6.67
CA SER A 561 -50.77 -30.45 6.11
C SER A 561 -51.68 -31.46 6.90
N SER A 562 -51.91 -31.19 8.16
CA SER A 562 -52.78 -32.01 9.05
C SER A 562 -53.37 -31.18 10.18
N TRP A 563 -54.50 -31.60 10.67
CA TRP A 563 -55.13 -30.99 11.85
C TRP A 563 -56.03 -32.04 12.53
N SER A 564 -56.06 -32.01 13.88
CA SER A 564 -57.04 -32.75 14.67
C SER A 564 -57.30 -32.00 16.00
N ASP A 565 -58.42 -32.34 16.71
CA ASP A 565 -58.72 -31.76 18.02
C ASP A 565 -57.59 -32.04 19.06
N SER A 566 -56.89 -33.16 18.92
CA SER A 566 -55.78 -33.55 19.80
C SER A 566 -54.43 -33.03 19.36
N THR A 567 -54.25 -32.72 18.07
CA THR A 567 -53.02 -32.21 17.45
C THR A 567 -53.39 -31.08 16.52
N PRO A 568 -53.77 -29.90 17.06
CA PRO A 568 -54.05 -28.74 16.23
C PRO A 568 -52.76 -28.31 15.47
N GLY A 569 -52.94 -27.73 14.28
CA GLY A 569 -51.86 -27.21 13.48
C GLY A 569 -51.24 -25.96 14.06
N PHE A 570 -50.28 -25.36 13.30
CA PHE A 570 -49.69 -24.07 13.65
C PHE A 570 -50.72 -22.93 13.59
N TRP A 571 -51.63 -23.02 12.62
CA TRP A 571 -52.74 -22.08 12.42
C TRP A 571 -54.07 -22.69 12.83
N ASP A 572 -54.94 -21.88 13.37
CA ASP A 572 -56.34 -22.25 13.63
C ASP A 572 -57.27 -21.08 13.24
N SER A 573 -58.54 -21.33 13.29
CA SER A 573 -59.57 -20.39 12.88
C SER A 573 -60.86 -20.59 13.63
N SER A 574 -61.84 -19.69 13.47
CA SER A 574 -63.18 -19.81 14.05
C SER A 574 -64.07 -20.85 13.37
N ASN A 575 -63.54 -21.74 12.52
CA ASN A 575 -64.27 -22.78 11.79
C ASN A 575 -65.03 -23.75 12.73
N ASN A 576 -64.50 -23.99 13.91
CA ASN A 576 -65.13 -24.88 14.89
C ASN A 576 -66.38 -24.30 15.55
N ALA A 577 -66.78 -23.04 15.28
CA ALA A 577 -67.96 -22.42 15.83
C ALA A 577 -69.29 -22.97 15.28
N GLY A 578 -69.30 -23.96 14.44
CA GLY A 578 -70.42 -24.83 14.11
C GLY A 578 -71.46 -24.31 13.14
N ASN A 579 -71.32 -23.16 12.51
CA ASN A 579 -72.36 -22.64 11.65
C ASN A 579 -72.00 -22.45 10.17
N LYS A 580 -70.73 -22.15 9.83
CA LYS A 580 -70.28 -21.96 8.46
C LYS A 580 -68.75 -22.03 8.44
N THR A 581 -68.20 -22.26 7.29
CA THR A 581 -66.79 -22.12 7.06
C THR A 581 -66.42 -20.64 7.18
N ALA A 582 -65.82 -20.26 8.29
CA ALA A 582 -65.38 -18.88 8.54
C ALA A 582 -63.99 -18.58 7.93
N CYS A 583 -63.18 -19.63 7.69
CA CYS A 583 -61.92 -19.57 7.03
C CYS A 583 -61.74 -20.79 6.12
N THR A 584 -61.38 -20.61 4.89
CA THR A 584 -61.15 -21.68 3.91
C THR A 584 -60.10 -21.30 2.87
N GLN A 585 -59.61 -22.30 2.14
CA GLN A 585 -58.74 -22.06 1.01
C GLN A 585 -59.49 -21.38 -0.14
N ASP A 586 -58.87 -20.37 -0.73
CA ASP A 586 -59.29 -19.80 -2.02
C ASP A 586 -58.14 -19.86 -3.02
N LYS A 587 -58.46 -20.18 -4.26
CA LYS A 587 -57.51 -20.27 -5.37
C LYS A 587 -57.85 -19.30 -6.52
N THR A 588 -58.76 -18.38 -6.28
CA THR A 588 -59.25 -17.44 -7.34
C THR A 588 -58.40 -16.18 -7.40
N LYS A 589 -57.46 -15.96 -6.50
CA LYS A 589 -56.63 -14.74 -6.35
C LYS A 589 -55.21 -14.90 -6.84
N ASN A 590 -54.95 -15.72 -7.84
CA ASN A 590 -53.65 -16.03 -8.42
C ASN A 590 -52.66 -16.83 -7.53
N ALA A 591 -53.07 -17.13 -6.28
CA ALA A 591 -52.30 -17.92 -5.35
C ALA A 591 -53.28 -18.70 -4.45
N SER A 592 -52.74 -19.69 -3.74
CA SER A 592 -53.48 -20.31 -2.65
C SER A 592 -53.50 -19.35 -1.46
N CYS A 593 -54.64 -18.82 -1.09
CA CYS A 593 -54.76 -17.89 0.02
C CYS A 593 -55.84 -18.33 1.01
N ALA A 594 -55.77 -17.79 2.22
CA ALA A 594 -56.86 -17.94 3.21
C ALA A 594 -57.96 -16.96 2.88
N TRP A 595 -59.20 -17.44 2.79
CA TRP A 595 -60.38 -16.64 2.63
C TRP A 595 -61.20 -16.62 3.91
N LEU A 596 -61.24 -15.47 4.59
CA LEU A 596 -61.96 -15.26 5.82
C LEU A 596 -63.30 -14.58 5.54
N GLN A 597 -64.38 -15.07 6.14
CA GLN A 597 -65.74 -14.57 5.95
C GLN A 597 -66.40 -14.35 7.28
N ALA A 598 -66.92 -13.15 7.47
CA ALA A 598 -67.86 -12.89 8.58
C ALA A 598 -69.27 -13.45 8.25
N SER A 599 -70.01 -13.81 9.24
CA SER A 599 -71.37 -14.23 9.06
C SER A 599 -72.26 -13.87 10.27
N GLY A 600 -73.52 -13.49 10.02
CA GLY A 600 -74.52 -13.20 11.06
C GLY A 600 -75.26 -14.44 11.48
N VAL A 601 -75.45 -14.61 12.79
CA VAL A 601 -76.27 -15.61 13.36
C VAL A 601 -77.56 -14.90 13.90
N SER A 602 -78.50 -14.65 12.99
CA SER A 602 -79.69 -13.82 13.25
C SER A 602 -80.54 -14.27 14.45
N LEU A 603 -80.62 -15.57 14.71
CA LEU A 603 -81.44 -16.14 15.81
C LEU A 603 -80.96 -15.66 17.18
N VAL A 604 -79.69 -15.46 17.37
CA VAL A 604 -79.06 -15.02 18.62
C VAL A 604 -78.53 -13.60 18.58
N GLY A 605 -78.70 -12.92 17.43
CA GLY A 605 -78.17 -11.56 17.17
C GLY A 605 -76.68 -11.44 17.31
N ALA A 606 -75.95 -12.48 16.90
CA ALA A 606 -74.48 -12.57 17.07
C ALA A 606 -73.77 -12.49 15.71
N LEU A 607 -72.61 -11.88 15.71
CA LEU A 607 -71.63 -11.91 14.61
C LEU A 607 -70.66 -13.07 14.82
N ALA A 608 -70.42 -13.88 13.80
CA ALA A 608 -69.30 -14.77 13.75
C ALA A 608 -68.29 -14.12 12.82
N SER A 609 -67.25 -13.56 13.39
CA SER A 609 -66.13 -12.98 12.64
C SER A 609 -65.28 -14.10 12.02
N GLY A 610 -64.89 -13.93 10.73
CA GLY A 610 -63.90 -14.79 10.13
C GLY A 610 -62.51 -14.43 10.66
N SER A 611 -61.80 -15.42 11.20
CA SER A 611 -60.47 -15.21 11.77
C SER A 611 -59.51 -16.34 11.40
N LEU A 612 -58.24 -16.00 11.31
CA LEU A 612 -57.11 -16.89 11.13
C LEU A 612 -56.05 -16.44 12.14
N PHE A 613 -55.51 -17.36 12.92
CA PHE A 613 -54.51 -16.99 13.93
C PHE A 613 -53.61 -18.16 14.31
N THR A 614 -52.46 -17.87 14.87
CA THR A 614 -51.52 -18.86 15.44
C THR A 614 -51.97 -19.17 16.89
N GLY A 615 -52.43 -20.39 17.08
CA GLY A 615 -53.01 -20.80 18.37
C GLY A 615 -53.97 -21.96 18.21
N THR A 616 -55.00 -22.04 19.07
CA THR A 616 -56.04 -23.07 18.99
C THR A 616 -57.42 -22.44 19.26
N PHE A 617 -58.45 -22.98 18.61
CA PHE A 617 -59.81 -22.56 18.81
C PHE A 617 -60.69 -23.72 19.34
N THR A 618 -61.47 -23.46 20.36
CA THR A 618 -62.43 -24.42 20.85
C THR A 618 -63.82 -23.78 20.93
N TYR A 619 -64.86 -24.56 20.74
CA TYR A 619 -66.26 -24.09 20.84
C TYR A 619 -67.08 -25.00 21.77
N ALA A 620 -67.57 -24.40 22.83
CA ALA A 620 -68.39 -25.11 23.79
C ALA A 620 -69.48 -24.20 24.41
N ASN A 621 -70.67 -24.74 24.70
CA ASN A 621 -71.72 -24.02 25.33
C ASN A 621 -72.11 -22.67 24.69
N MET A 622 -72.08 -22.64 23.34
CA MET A 622 -72.34 -21.46 22.51
C MET A 622 -71.34 -20.30 22.73
N ASN A 623 -70.13 -20.60 23.24
CA ASN A 623 -69.02 -19.70 23.34
C ASN A 623 -67.78 -20.27 22.58
N GLY A 624 -67.12 -19.43 21.84
CA GLY A 624 -65.81 -19.70 21.23
C GLY A 624 -64.72 -19.24 22.16
N THR A 625 -63.67 -20.00 22.26
CA THR A 625 -62.42 -19.60 22.96
C THR A 625 -61.26 -19.69 21.98
N ALA A 626 -60.66 -18.56 21.65
CA ALA A 626 -59.40 -18.47 20.93
C ALA A 626 -58.24 -18.42 21.93
N SER A 627 -57.34 -19.41 21.86
CA SER A 627 -56.17 -19.51 22.73
C SER A 627 -54.96 -19.13 21.90
N PHE A 628 -54.45 -17.89 22.08
CA PHE A 628 -53.41 -17.29 21.28
C PHE A 628 -52.01 -17.71 21.71
N GLY A 629 -51.14 -17.97 20.76
CA GLY A 629 -49.74 -18.30 20.93
C GLY A 629 -49.37 -19.63 20.31
N GLN A 630 -48.26 -19.63 19.58
CA GLN A 630 -47.60 -20.82 19.06
C GLN A 630 -46.13 -20.83 19.44
N LYS A 631 -45.57 -22.03 19.52
CA LYS A 631 -44.16 -22.22 19.74
C LYS A 631 -43.41 -21.86 18.46
N TYR A 632 -42.50 -20.93 18.57
CA TYR A 632 -41.65 -20.51 17.42
C TYR A 632 -40.28 -20.09 17.93
N LYS A 633 -39.20 -20.64 17.35
CA LYS A 633 -37.85 -20.33 17.72
C LYS A 633 -37.31 -19.20 16.82
N TYR A 634 -37.01 -18.08 17.42
CA TYR A 634 -36.47 -16.95 16.70
C TYR A 634 -34.95 -17.09 16.56
N THR A 635 -34.47 -17.23 15.33
CA THR A 635 -33.03 -17.15 15.00
C THR A 635 -32.62 -15.74 14.58
N ALA A 636 -33.59 -14.91 14.24
CA ALA A 636 -33.37 -13.52 13.85
C ALA A 636 -34.50 -12.64 14.40
N ARG A 637 -34.20 -11.37 14.66
CA ARG A 637 -35.16 -10.38 15.11
C ARG A 637 -35.94 -9.84 13.90
N PRO A 638 -37.25 -10.06 13.78
CA PRO A 638 -38.04 -9.56 12.67
C PRO A 638 -38.24 -8.05 12.77
N THR A 639 -38.28 -7.37 11.64
CA THR A 639 -38.54 -5.93 11.54
C THR A 639 -39.95 -5.61 11.13
N ALA A 640 -40.66 -6.53 10.47
CA ALA A 640 -42.04 -6.38 10.01
C ALA A 640 -42.72 -7.74 9.76
N LEU A 641 -44.03 -7.75 9.82
CA LEU A 641 -44.86 -8.78 9.18
C LEU A 641 -45.19 -8.29 7.77
N ARG A 642 -44.88 -9.10 6.76
CA ARG A 642 -45.24 -8.85 5.36
C ARG A 642 -46.26 -9.89 4.93
N LEU A 643 -47.28 -9.43 4.23
CA LEU A 643 -48.31 -10.29 3.67
C LEU A 643 -48.99 -9.57 2.49
N LYS A 644 -49.79 -10.28 1.72
CA LYS A 644 -50.67 -9.72 0.71
C LYS A 644 -52.12 -9.93 1.15
N TYR A 645 -52.95 -8.96 0.91
CA TYR A 645 -54.38 -9.08 1.30
C TYR A 645 -55.32 -8.39 0.32
N HIS A 646 -56.59 -8.81 0.38
CA HIS A 646 -57.69 -8.09 -0.23
C HIS A 646 -58.89 -8.10 0.76
N ALA A 647 -59.38 -6.94 1.13
CA ALA A 647 -60.50 -6.78 2.08
C ALA A 647 -61.71 -6.13 1.43
N THR A 648 -62.87 -6.68 1.71
CA THR A 648 -64.17 -6.07 1.41
C THR A 648 -64.91 -5.94 2.71
N LEU A 649 -65.18 -4.72 3.15
CA LEU A 649 -65.78 -4.38 4.41
C LEU A 649 -67.14 -3.69 4.16
N GLY A 650 -68.04 -3.82 5.13
CA GLY A 650 -69.35 -3.16 5.15
C GLY A 650 -69.55 -2.36 6.42
N THR A 651 -70.72 -1.69 6.48
CA THR A 651 -71.14 -0.95 7.69
C THR A 651 -71.55 -1.90 8.80
N VAL A 652 -71.20 -1.51 10.04
CA VAL A 652 -71.48 -2.27 11.25
C VAL A 652 -72.97 -2.53 11.41
N ASN A 653 -73.39 -3.79 11.42
CA ASN A 653 -74.78 -4.23 11.56
C ASN A 653 -75.02 -5.18 12.74
N TYR A 654 -73.95 -5.59 13.45
CA TYR A 654 -74.01 -6.37 14.69
C TYR A 654 -73.23 -5.65 15.79
N ASN A 655 -73.75 -5.63 16.99
CA ASN A 655 -73.06 -5.20 18.21
C ASN A 655 -73.80 -5.81 19.43
N LYS A 656 -73.48 -7.05 19.79
CA LYS A 656 -74.17 -7.77 20.85
C LYS A 656 -73.72 -7.39 22.26
N HIS A 657 -72.45 -7.17 22.45
CA HIS A 657 -71.83 -6.93 23.74
C HIS A 657 -71.31 -5.50 23.90
N ASN A 658 -71.98 -4.52 23.32
CA ASN A 658 -71.61 -3.09 23.38
C ASN A 658 -70.19 -2.82 23.05
N GLY A 659 -69.72 -3.43 21.95
CA GLY A 659 -68.39 -3.14 21.37
C GLY A 659 -68.27 -1.68 20.90
N PRO A 660 -67.04 -1.21 20.64
CA PRO A 660 -66.75 0.20 20.39
C PRO A 660 -67.43 0.82 19.17
N LEU A 661 -67.81 0.02 18.17
CA LEU A 661 -68.42 0.55 16.93
C LEU A 661 -69.96 0.48 17.06
N GLU A 662 -70.66 1.62 16.99
CA GLU A 662 -72.06 1.68 17.01
C GLU A 662 -72.72 1.05 15.77
N LYS A 663 -73.64 0.17 15.93
CA LYS A 663 -74.39 -0.40 14.80
C LYS A 663 -75.41 0.58 14.27
N ASN A 664 -75.75 0.46 12.95
CA ASN A 664 -76.77 1.26 12.27
C ASN A 664 -76.46 2.77 12.25
N LYS A 665 -75.18 3.17 12.27
CA LYS A 665 -74.67 4.56 12.19
C LYS A 665 -73.83 4.84 10.96
N ASP A 666 -73.94 4.04 9.90
CA ASP A 666 -73.08 4.10 8.68
C ASP A 666 -71.57 4.09 8.98
N ILE A 667 -71.19 3.49 10.11
CA ILE A 667 -69.82 3.32 10.51
C ILE A 667 -69.26 2.07 9.82
N MET A 668 -68.20 2.23 9.02
CA MET A 668 -67.48 1.09 8.41
C MET A 668 -66.85 0.24 9.50
N ASP A 669 -66.98 -1.08 9.37
CA ASP A 669 -66.24 -2.01 10.22
C ASP A 669 -64.74 -1.95 9.94
N GLN A 670 -63.95 -2.41 10.91
CA GLN A 670 -62.51 -2.46 10.83
C GLN A 670 -62.03 -3.90 10.79
N CYS A 671 -61.26 -4.25 9.79
CA CYS A 671 -60.48 -5.48 9.86
C CYS A 671 -59.17 -5.25 10.65
N SER A 672 -58.58 -6.32 11.13
CA SER A 672 -57.34 -6.28 11.91
C SER A 672 -56.31 -7.28 11.44
N PHE A 673 -55.05 -6.83 11.44
CA PHE A 673 -53.85 -7.64 11.26
C PHE A 673 -52.94 -7.37 12.44
N THR A 674 -52.53 -8.41 13.14
CA THR A 674 -51.73 -8.30 14.35
C THR A 674 -50.61 -9.33 14.32
N VAL A 675 -49.42 -8.91 14.70
CA VAL A 675 -48.30 -9.79 15.01
C VAL A 675 -47.74 -9.43 16.37
N CYS A 676 -47.50 -10.44 17.22
CA CYS A 676 -46.83 -10.22 18.49
C CYS A 676 -45.75 -11.26 18.72
N ILE A 677 -44.62 -10.79 19.19
CA ILE A 677 -43.53 -11.60 19.74
C ILE A 677 -43.71 -11.59 21.24
N VAL A 678 -43.97 -12.74 21.82
CA VAL A 678 -44.25 -12.88 23.25
C VAL A 678 -43.31 -13.92 23.87
N ASP A 679 -43.20 -13.89 25.20
CA ASP A 679 -42.46 -14.88 25.99
C ASP A 679 -43.41 -15.42 27.08
N TRP A 680 -44.37 -16.25 26.66
CA TRP A 680 -45.46 -16.73 27.52
C TRP A 680 -45.32 -18.23 27.82
N ASP A 681 -45.50 -18.61 29.09
CA ASP A 681 -45.52 -20.01 29.51
C ASP A 681 -46.80 -20.74 29.10
N THR A 682 -47.91 -20.00 28.98
CA THR A 682 -49.22 -20.52 28.58
C THR A 682 -49.86 -19.62 27.54
N ARG A 683 -50.74 -20.18 26.70
CA ARG A 683 -51.55 -19.39 25.79
C ARG A 683 -52.44 -18.40 26.54
N HIS A 684 -52.85 -17.33 25.88
CA HIS A 684 -53.85 -16.41 26.38
C HIS A 684 -55.21 -16.71 25.74
N ASP A 685 -56.22 -16.89 26.56
CA ASP A 685 -57.58 -17.24 26.14
C ASP A 685 -58.48 -16.01 26.04
N VAL A 686 -59.04 -15.82 24.84
CA VAL A 686 -60.09 -14.84 24.59
C VAL A 686 -61.40 -15.62 24.34
N GLN A 687 -62.37 -15.43 25.19
CA GLN A 687 -63.68 -16.11 25.07
C GLN A 687 -64.72 -15.13 24.62
N SER A 688 -65.59 -15.54 23.68
CA SER A 688 -66.71 -14.76 23.18
C SER A 688 -67.85 -15.66 22.72
N GLY A 689 -69.07 -15.16 22.76
CA GLY A 689 -70.23 -15.90 22.30
C GLY A 689 -71.57 -15.40 22.93
N THR A 690 -72.36 -16.30 23.57
CA THR A 690 -73.56 -15.89 24.27
C THR A 690 -73.27 -15.16 25.57
N SER A 691 -72.13 -15.46 26.20
CA SER A 691 -71.60 -14.74 27.37
C SER A 691 -70.87 -13.47 26.93
N ALA A 692 -70.80 -12.50 27.88
CA ALA A 692 -69.95 -11.33 27.69
C ALA A 692 -68.50 -11.77 27.44
N PRO A 693 -67.76 -11.06 26.57
CA PRO A 693 -66.39 -11.45 26.22
C PRO A 693 -65.49 -11.34 27.45
N LYS A 694 -64.45 -12.18 27.51
CA LYS A 694 -63.43 -12.24 28.57
C LYS A 694 -62.07 -12.37 27.95
N GLY A 695 -61.03 -11.84 28.61
CA GLY A 695 -59.68 -11.91 28.20
C GLY A 695 -59.37 -11.00 27.01
N ILE A 696 -60.14 -9.98 26.73
CA ILE A 696 -59.99 -9.05 25.64
C ILE A 696 -58.67 -8.27 25.79
N TRP A 697 -57.87 -8.24 24.76
CA TRP A 697 -56.60 -7.57 24.77
C TRP A 697 -56.20 -7.04 23.40
N ASP A 698 -55.26 -6.14 23.37
CA ASP A 698 -54.45 -5.78 22.23
C ASP A 698 -53.01 -5.45 22.70
N PRO A 699 -52.02 -5.52 21.85
CA PRO A 699 -50.63 -5.37 22.29
C PRO A 699 -50.22 -3.93 22.66
N ILE A 700 -51.09 -2.94 22.44
CA ILE A 700 -50.82 -1.51 22.74
C ILE A 700 -51.36 -1.19 24.14
N THR A 701 -52.61 -1.44 24.36
CA THR A 701 -53.33 -1.09 25.64
C THR A 701 -53.20 -2.17 26.69
N MET A 702 -52.81 -3.39 26.32
CA MET A 702 -52.70 -4.62 27.10
C MET A 702 -54.09 -5.19 27.54
N GLY A 703 -55.14 -4.40 27.62
CA GLY A 703 -56.48 -4.84 27.93
C GLY A 703 -56.58 -5.65 29.21
N GLU A 704 -57.21 -6.84 29.11
CA GLU A 704 -57.41 -7.78 30.23
C GLU A 704 -56.26 -8.79 30.41
N LEU A 705 -55.07 -8.53 29.79
CA LEU A 705 -53.92 -9.40 29.99
C LEU A 705 -53.43 -9.39 31.45
N PRO A 706 -53.16 -10.56 32.04
CA PRO A 706 -52.44 -10.65 33.32
C PRO A 706 -51.07 -9.96 33.24
N VAL A 707 -50.57 -9.45 34.36
CA VAL A 707 -49.35 -8.66 34.43
C VAL A 707 -48.13 -9.43 33.90
N ASP A 708 -48.03 -10.72 34.17
CA ASP A 708 -46.96 -11.58 33.64
C ASP A 708 -46.98 -11.63 32.11
N LYS A 709 -48.16 -11.74 31.51
CA LYS A 709 -48.30 -11.73 30.05
C LYS A 709 -48.07 -10.35 29.44
N GLN A 710 -48.49 -9.26 30.11
CA GLN A 710 -48.17 -7.89 29.68
C GLN A 710 -46.64 -7.70 29.59
N ASN A 711 -45.93 -8.11 30.64
CA ASN A 711 -44.45 -8.04 30.69
C ASN A 711 -43.78 -8.99 29.70
N GLY A 712 -44.46 -10.06 29.30
CA GLY A 712 -43.97 -11.02 28.31
C GLY A 712 -44.14 -10.60 26.85
N ILE A 713 -44.77 -9.44 26.58
CA ILE A 713 -44.81 -8.92 25.21
C ILE A 713 -43.46 -8.26 24.88
N ILE A 714 -42.70 -8.85 23.94
CA ILE A 714 -41.42 -8.37 23.50
C ILE A 714 -41.57 -7.33 22.40
N GLY A 715 -42.38 -7.63 21.39
CA GLY A 715 -42.62 -6.75 20.26
C GLY A 715 -43.97 -6.99 19.60
N TYR A 716 -44.46 -6.01 18.88
CA TYR A 716 -45.76 -6.11 18.22
C TYR A 716 -45.81 -5.25 16.96
N GLY A 717 -46.67 -5.64 16.02
CA GLY A 717 -47.13 -4.82 14.90
C GLY A 717 -48.63 -4.97 14.74
N VAL A 718 -49.32 -3.88 14.46
CA VAL A 718 -50.76 -3.88 14.22
C VAL A 718 -51.12 -3.00 13.01
N LYS A 719 -52.12 -3.45 12.27
CA LYS A 719 -52.80 -2.65 11.25
C LYS A 719 -54.29 -2.83 11.36
N TYR A 720 -55.01 -1.75 11.58
CA TYR A 720 -56.47 -1.70 11.53
C TYR A 720 -56.89 -0.92 10.28
N SER A 721 -57.87 -1.42 9.54
CA SER A 721 -58.36 -0.74 8.32
C SER A 721 -59.87 -0.82 8.23
N SER A 722 -60.53 0.30 7.96
CA SER A 722 -61.93 0.42 7.57
C SER A 722 -62.13 0.63 6.07
N GLU A 723 -61.08 0.52 5.30
CA GLU A 723 -61.08 0.76 3.86
C GLU A 723 -61.18 -0.54 3.07
N ASN A 724 -61.95 -0.50 1.98
CA ASN A 724 -61.98 -1.59 1.03
C ASN A 724 -60.72 -1.54 0.16
N THR A 725 -60.12 -2.72 -0.08
CA THR A 725 -58.98 -2.81 -1.00
C THR A 725 -59.43 -2.52 -2.45
N PRO A 726 -58.73 -1.70 -3.18
CA PRO A 726 -59.08 -1.40 -4.59
C PRO A 726 -58.89 -2.64 -5.49
N GLY A 727 -59.71 -2.74 -6.52
CA GLY A 727 -59.60 -3.81 -7.50
C GLY A 727 -60.05 -5.18 -6.96
N THR A 728 -59.46 -6.23 -7.51
CA THR A 728 -59.76 -7.63 -7.16
C THR A 728 -58.53 -8.43 -6.66
N ASP A 729 -57.33 -7.88 -6.84
CA ASP A 729 -56.11 -8.57 -6.60
C ASP A 729 -55.63 -8.36 -5.17
N LEU A 730 -54.75 -9.26 -4.70
CA LEU A 730 -54.07 -9.10 -3.42
C LEU A 730 -53.07 -7.95 -3.52
N ILE A 731 -53.05 -7.04 -2.57
CA ILE A 731 -52.07 -5.96 -2.45
C ILE A 731 -51.11 -6.22 -1.31
N PRO A 732 -49.83 -5.80 -1.41
CA PRO A 732 -48.87 -5.98 -0.35
C PRO A 732 -49.20 -5.11 0.87
N LEU A 733 -48.95 -5.65 2.05
CA LEU A 733 -49.04 -4.98 3.35
C LEU A 733 -47.78 -5.28 4.14
N GLU A 734 -47.13 -4.24 4.59
CA GLU A 734 -46.02 -4.33 5.54
C GLU A 734 -46.43 -3.69 6.88
N ILE A 735 -46.28 -4.43 7.96
CA ILE A 735 -46.64 -4.01 9.33
C ILE A 735 -45.34 -3.97 10.13
N PRO A 736 -44.74 -2.79 10.39
CA PRO A 736 -43.54 -2.68 11.19
C PRO A 736 -43.74 -3.22 12.61
N ILE A 737 -42.71 -3.92 13.11
CA ILE A 737 -42.71 -4.43 14.48
C ILE A 737 -42.01 -3.41 15.39
N LYS A 738 -42.73 -3.01 16.45
CA LYS A 738 -42.23 -2.15 17.53
C LYS A 738 -41.90 -3.01 18.74
N TYR A 739 -40.79 -2.77 19.35
CA TYR A 739 -40.28 -3.50 20.50
C TYR A 739 -40.45 -2.70 21.78
N TYR A 740 -40.83 -3.33 22.87
CA TYR A 740 -40.90 -2.68 24.19
C TYR A 740 -39.53 -2.53 24.85
N GLN A 741 -38.57 -3.34 24.44
CA GLN A 741 -37.20 -3.28 24.93
C GLN A 741 -36.19 -3.61 23.77
N GLN A 742 -35.06 -2.97 23.80
CA GLN A 742 -33.98 -3.19 22.79
C GLN A 742 -33.17 -4.45 23.08
N THR A 743 -33.04 -4.86 24.32
CA THR A 743 -32.06 -5.84 24.83
C THR A 743 -32.65 -7.19 25.25
N ASN A 744 -33.91 -7.49 24.93
CA ASN A 744 -34.47 -8.80 25.21
C ASN A 744 -33.63 -9.93 24.57
N ALA A 745 -33.56 -11.07 25.27
CA ALA A 745 -33.06 -12.29 24.68
C ALA A 745 -34.01 -12.81 23.59
N ALA A 746 -33.47 -13.58 22.63
CA ALA A 746 -34.30 -14.24 21.64
C ALA A 746 -35.20 -15.26 22.31
N PRO A 747 -36.52 -15.28 22.02
CA PRO A 747 -37.41 -16.33 22.49
C PRO A 747 -37.03 -17.68 21.88
N ASP A 748 -36.84 -18.72 22.70
CA ASP A 748 -36.37 -20.02 22.22
C ASP A 748 -37.49 -20.91 21.62
N GLY A 749 -38.73 -20.66 21.97
CA GLY A 749 -39.90 -21.36 21.45
C GLY A 749 -39.99 -22.85 21.75
N GLU A 750 -39.06 -23.41 22.51
CA GLU A 750 -39.12 -24.84 22.88
C GLU A 750 -40.10 -25.12 23.98
N ASN A 751 -40.10 -24.28 25.01
CA ASN A 751 -40.92 -24.43 26.18
C ASN A 751 -42.02 -23.38 26.32
N LYS A 752 -41.94 -22.31 25.53
CA LYS A 752 -42.85 -21.17 25.62
C LYS A 752 -43.58 -20.92 24.31
N PHE A 753 -44.71 -20.25 24.40
CA PHE A 753 -45.45 -19.73 23.26
C PHE A 753 -44.86 -18.36 22.91
N THR A 754 -44.42 -18.17 21.69
CA THR A 754 -43.57 -17.00 21.34
C THR A 754 -44.07 -16.17 20.16
N ILE A 755 -44.98 -16.71 19.34
CA ILE A 755 -45.54 -15.96 18.21
C ILE A 755 -47.07 -15.97 18.21
N ILE A 756 -47.61 -14.80 17.95
CA ILE A 756 -49.03 -14.60 17.65
C ILE A 756 -49.10 -13.83 16.35
N ILE A 757 -49.75 -14.42 15.34
CA ILE A 757 -50.21 -13.73 14.13
C ILE A 757 -51.70 -13.90 14.10
N SER A 758 -52.46 -12.82 13.92
CA SER A 758 -53.91 -12.86 13.87
C SER A 758 -54.44 -11.94 12.78
N VAL A 759 -55.35 -12.49 11.96
CA VAL A 759 -56.11 -11.73 10.98
C VAL A 759 -57.58 -11.94 11.28
N SER A 760 -58.34 -10.84 11.39
CA SER A 760 -59.78 -10.90 11.66
C SER A 760 -60.54 -9.95 10.73
N THR A 761 -61.72 -10.42 10.25
CA THR A 761 -62.62 -9.64 9.42
C THR A 761 -63.26 -8.47 10.18
N SER A 762 -63.27 -8.53 11.53
CA SER A 762 -63.80 -7.48 12.40
C SER A 762 -62.91 -7.32 13.63
N ARG A 763 -62.30 -6.14 13.81
CA ARG A 763 -61.43 -5.81 14.95
C ARG A 763 -62.04 -6.09 16.30
N TYR A 764 -63.34 -5.80 16.41
CA TYR A 764 -64.09 -5.98 17.63
C TYR A 764 -64.98 -7.24 17.58
N GLY A 765 -64.57 -8.24 16.82
CA GLY A 765 -65.25 -9.52 16.68
C GLY A 765 -65.52 -10.23 18.01
N ASP A 766 -64.64 -10.04 18.99
CA ASP A 766 -64.83 -10.60 20.36
C ASP A 766 -66.01 -10.01 21.10
N TYR A 767 -66.42 -8.79 20.82
CA TYR A 767 -67.67 -8.17 21.27
C TYR A 767 -68.87 -8.57 20.41
N LEU A 768 -68.68 -9.45 19.43
CA LEU A 768 -69.64 -9.74 18.38
C LEU A 768 -70.12 -8.44 17.70
N ASN A 769 -69.17 -7.53 17.48
CA ASN A 769 -69.38 -6.21 16.94
C ASN A 769 -68.70 -6.12 15.56
N GLY A 770 -69.44 -5.78 14.51
CA GLY A 770 -68.93 -5.64 13.14
C GLY A 770 -69.98 -5.89 12.06
N CYS A 771 -69.56 -6.25 10.86
CA CYS A 771 -70.37 -6.48 9.68
C CYS A 771 -70.30 -7.95 9.20
N ASP A 772 -71.49 -8.59 9.05
CA ASP A 772 -71.61 -9.97 8.59
C ASP A 772 -71.28 -10.18 7.08
N LYS A 773 -70.96 -9.11 6.37
CA LYS A 773 -70.57 -9.14 4.92
C LYS A 773 -69.10 -9.04 4.71
N ASN A 774 -68.31 -8.84 5.77
CA ASN A 774 -66.87 -8.66 5.64
C ASN A 774 -66.19 -9.91 5.12
N LYS A 775 -65.23 -9.69 4.24
CA LYS A 775 -64.37 -10.72 3.64
C LYS A 775 -62.94 -10.24 3.55
N ILE A 776 -62.04 -11.13 3.89
CA ILE A 776 -60.61 -10.88 3.71
C ILE A 776 -59.98 -12.10 3.03
N TYR A 777 -59.14 -11.84 2.05
CA TYR A 777 -58.21 -12.81 1.51
C TYR A 777 -56.83 -12.44 2.02
N VAL A 778 -56.05 -13.44 2.44
CA VAL A 778 -54.71 -13.21 2.93
C VAL A 778 -53.75 -14.30 2.45
N ASP A 779 -52.57 -13.91 2.05
CA ASP A 779 -51.47 -14.71 1.53
C ASP A 779 -50.14 -14.13 1.98
N ASP A 780 -49.05 -14.87 1.70
CA ASP A 780 -47.68 -14.36 1.91
C ASP A 780 -47.35 -13.17 1.02
#